data_cffa93230a508a80594d88c58e98433f
#
_entry.id   cffa93230a508a80594d88c58e98433f
#
_cell.length_a   1.000
_cell.length_b   1.000
_cell.length_c   1.000
_cell.angle_alpha   90.00
_cell.angle_beta   90.00
_cell.angle_gamma   90.00
#
_symmetry.space_group_name_H-M   'P 1'
#
loop_
_entity.id
_entity.type
_entity.pdbx_description
1 polymer ?
#
loop_
_entity_poly.entity_id
_entity_poly.type
_entity_poly.pdbx_seq_one_letter_code
_entity_poly.pdbx_strand_id
1 'polypeptide(L)'
;MSDFDNHHEHHDNEFQDNPANEHSSEGPHYSIGIDLGTTHCVLSYADISDPDADEIIQEVLQIPQLTAPGTIEEKSQLPSFLYQAHEAEINEGETALPWTAKPDFLVGEIARNLGTKTPIRLVSSAKSWLCHAGVDCKSAILPNEAPEDVERVSPFQASSAYLEHLCAAWNKQHPEAPIENQEITLTVPASFDPAARELTAEAARRAGLKNAILLEEPQAALYSWIEKSEGDWRNHANVGDIILVIDVGGGTTDLSLIAVTEEDGTLGLTRIAVGDHILLGGDNMDLALAYTLKAKLEQDGGKRLEGWQIQALTHACRTAKETILSDNEADNIPIVVPNRGSSFIGGALRTELNREEVNTVLLQGFLPEVASNEQPVSRARTGLRTSGLPYAQDAGITRHLASFLTRQLNAIDDLNDINLPEHATFIHPTAVLFNGGVLKATRFADRLMDVINSWLRNEQADDARLLTGLDLDLAVARGASYYGYVRKGKGVRIKGGTAASYYVGVESAMPAVPGMPPEIQALCIAPFGMEEGTDVELPNDEFGVIVGEPVRFRFFGSKTRREDSVGTRLDYWSDDELEELDEIEITLPEENRKAGEVIPVHLSVAVTETGTLALQAISNQDDNRWKIEFDVRSGEE
;
A
#
# COMPACT_ATOMS: atom_id res chain seq x y z
N MET A 1 -45.86 19.38 81.97
CA MET A 1 -44.88 18.82 82.87
C MET A 1 -43.95 17.97 82.08
N SER A 2 -42.70 18.37 82.04
CA SER A 2 -41.54 17.79 81.46
C SER A 2 -41.48 17.78 79.93
N ASP A 3 -40.77 18.79 79.47
CA ASP A 3 -40.25 19.02 78.13
C ASP A 3 -39.16 17.98 77.80
N PHE A 4 -39.16 17.52 76.58
CA PHE A 4 -38.03 16.83 75.98
C PHE A 4 -37.60 17.61 74.74
N ASP A 5 -36.51 18.34 74.91
CA ASP A 5 -35.74 18.93 73.80
C ASP A 5 -35.04 17.83 73.04
N ASN A 6 -35.25 17.85 71.73
CA ASN A 6 -34.57 16.98 70.79
C ASN A 6 -33.64 17.85 69.90
N HIS A 7 -32.35 17.85 70.25
CA HIS A 7 -31.29 18.42 69.43
C HIS A 7 -31.03 17.49 68.26
N HIS A 8 -31.36 17.94 67.06
CA HIS A 8 -30.86 17.37 65.80
C HIS A 8 -29.53 18.03 65.46
N GLU A 9 -28.44 17.29 65.59
CA GLU A 9 -27.15 17.62 65.00
C GLU A 9 -27.23 17.37 63.50
N HIS A 10 -27.08 18.43 62.72
CA HIS A 10 -26.79 18.36 61.28
C HIS A 10 -25.31 17.99 61.10
N HIS A 11 -25.06 16.78 60.64
CA HIS A 11 -23.79 16.42 60.03
C HIS A 11 -23.79 16.89 58.58
N ASP A 12 -23.10 18.00 58.34
CA ASP A 12 -22.70 18.41 56.98
C ASP A 12 -21.67 17.41 56.46
N ASN A 13 -22.11 16.51 55.55
CA ASN A 13 -21.21 15.72 54.71
C ASN A 13 -20.72 16.62 53.58
N GLU A 14 -19.54 17.20 53.74
CA GLU A 14 -18.76 17.72 52.65
C GLU A 14 -18.44 16.56 51.69
N PHE A 15 -19.18 16.48 50.60
CA PHE A 15 -18.74 15.72 49.41
C PHE A 15 -17.47 16.39 48.91
N GLN A 16 -16.34 15.80 49.17
CA GLN A 16 -15.11 16.08 48.41
C GLN A 16 -15.38 15.66 46.99
N ASP A 17 -15.62 16.63 46.09
CA ASP A 17 -15.52 16.48 44.66
C ASP A 17 -14.08 16.04 44.34
N ASN A 18 -13.95 14.77 44.05
CA ASN A 18 -12.76 14.23 43.41
C ASN A 18 -12.77 14.75 41.97
N PRO A 19 -11.76 15.48 41.47
CA PRO A 19 -11.67 15.83 40.06
C PRO A 19 -11.32 14.56 39.30
N ALA A 20 -12.35 13.76 39.03
CA ALA A 20 -12.24 12.63 38.13
C ALA A 20 -12.11 13.17 36.69
N ASN A 21 -10.94 12.97 36.12
CA ASN A 21 -10.67 12.84 34.69
C ASN A 21 -11.57 13.68 33.76
N GLU A 22 -11.26 14.95 33.65
CA GLU A 22 -11.45 15.64 32.39
C GLU A 22 -10.44 15.01 31.42
N HIS A 23 -10.84 13.93 30.75
CA HIS A 23 -10.23 13.58 29.47
C HIS A 23 -10.61 14.74 28.54
N SER A 24 -9.66 15.66 28.38
CA SER A 24 -9.75 16.71 27.38
C SER A 24 -9.95 16.02 26.03
N SER A 25 -11.12 16.27 25.44
CA SER A 25 -11.41 15.94 24.04
C SER A 25 -10.70 16.97 23.14
N GLU A 26 -9.40 17.12 23.29
CA GLU A 26 -8.56 17.77 22.31
C GLU A 26 -8.45 16.80 21.14
N GLY A 27 -8.75 17.28 19.92
CA GLY A 27 -8.62 16.49 18.69
C GLY A 27 -7.17 16.02 18.48
N PRO A 28 -6.88 15.29 17.42
CA PRO A 28 -5.53 14.80 17.15
C PRO A 28 -4.55 15.97 17.01
N HIS A 29 -3.41 15.87 17.70
CA HIS A 29 -2.35 16.89 17.65
C HIS A 29 -1.46 16.72 16.42
N TYR A 30 -1.31 15.49 15.94
CA TYR A 30 -0.41 15.16 14.83
C TYR A 30 -1.16 14.46 13.69
N SER A 31 -0.74 14.79 12.48
CA SER A 31 -0.96 13.99 11.30
C SER A 31 0.24 13.08 11.09
N ILE A 32 0.02 11.77 11.16
CA ILE A 32 1.06 10.74 11.06
C ILE A 32 0.89 9.99 9.74
N GLY A 33 1.96 9.97 8.93
CA GLY A 33 2.06 9.18 7.72
C GLY A 33 2.99 7.99 7.94
N ILE A 34 2.51 6.80 7.64
CA ILE A 34 3.28 5.56 7.75
C ILE A 34 3.41 4.92 6.36
N ASP A 35 4.65 4.78 5.91
CA ASP A 35 4.99 3.92 4.78
C ASP A 35 5.34 2.53 5.28
N LEU A 36 4.48 1.54 4.98
CA LEU A 36 4.74 0.13 5.22
C LEU A 36 5.37 -0.48 3.96
N GLY A 37 6.63 -0.14 3.68
CA GLY A 37 7.33 -0.58 2.48
C GLY A 37 7.76 -2.06 2.49
N THR A 38 8.00 -2.64 1.31
CA THR A 38 8.48 -4.03 1.16
C THR A 38 9.87 -4.21 1.77
N THR A 39 10.72 -3.18 1.71
CA THR A 39 12.11 -3.21 2.20
C THR A 39 12.34 -2.40 3.45
N HIS A 40 11.64 -1.30 3.63
CA HIS A 40 11.75 -0.39 4.78
C HIS A 40 10.40 0.19 5.13
N CYS A 41 10.16 0.41 6.43
CA CYS A 41 9.05 1.20 6.92
C CYS A 41 9.55 2.56 7.41
N VAL A 42 8.73 3.59 7.21
CA VAL A 42 9.03 4.98 7.63
C VAL A 42 7.80 5.54 8.33
N LEU A 43 8.01 6.37 9.35
CA LEU A 43 6.98 7.16 9.98
C LEU A 43 7.37 8.64 9.90
N SER A 44 6.55 9.43 9.22
CA SER A 44 6.62 10.90 9.20
C SER A 44 5.44 11.49 9.95
N TYR A 45 5.59 12.67 10.49
CA TYR A 45 4.52 13.35 11.20
C TYR A 45 4.61 14.86 11.05
N ALA A 46 3.48 15.53 11.27
CA ALA A 46 3.37 16.97 11.28
C ALA A 46 2.42 17.41 12.39
N ASP A 47 2.74 18.49 13.07
CA ASP A 47 1.85 19.10 14.06
C ASP A 47 0.67 19.78 13.34
N ILE A 48 -0.55 19.39 13.70
CA ILE A 48 -1.80 19.93 13.19
C ILE A 48 -2.67 20.55 14.28
N SER A 49 -2.09 20.77 15.47
CA SER A 49 -2.80 21.33 16.64
C SER A 49 -3.19 22.79 16.45
N ASP A 50 -2.43 23.55 15.65
CA ASP A 50 -2.75 24.93 15.30
C ASP A 50 -3.51 25.00 13.95
N PRO A 51 -4.84 25.25 13.98
CA PRO A 51 -5.63 25.35 12.77
C PRO A 51 -5.30 26.58 11.92
N ASP A 52 -4.63 27.57 12.47
CA ASP A 52 -4.30 28.82 11.80
C ASP A 52 -2.85 28.85 11.27
N ALA A 53 -2.07 27.77 11.47
CA ALA A 53 -0.72 27.69 10.94
C ALA A 53 -0.72 27.75 9.40
N ASP A 54 0.06 28.68 8.86
CA ASP A 54 0.20 28.87 7.40
C ASP A 54 1.16 27.86 6.76
N GLU A 55 2.06 27.30 7.56
CA GLU A 55 3.08 26.32 7.12
C GLU A 55 2.99 25.05 7.95
N ILE A 56 3.20 23.91 7.29
CA ILE A 56 3.30 22.62 7.94
C ILE A 56 4.77 22.21 8.03
N ILE A 57 5.22 21.84 9.23
CA ILE A 57 6.57 21.33 9.45
C ILE A 57 6.48 19.81 9.58
N GLN A 58 7.11 19.12 8.65
CA GLN A 58 7.18 17.67 8.65
C GLN A 58 8.47 17.16 9.24
N GLU A 59 8.33 16.22 10.15
CA GLU A 59 9.44 15.49 10.76
C GLU A 59 9.37 14.00 10.44
N VAL A 60 10.51 13.31 10.57
CA VAL A 60 10.62 11.87 10.42
C VAL A 60 11.07 11.27 11.74
N LEU A 61 10.29 10.31 12.24
CA LEU A 61 10.56 9.64 13.50
C LEU A 61 11.93 8.94 13.44
N GLN A 62 12.77 9.21 14.43
CA GLN A 62 14.00 8.45 14.63
C GLN A 62 13.66 7.19 15.43
N ILE A 63 13.66 6.04 14.76
CA ILE A 63 13.15 4.77 15.27
C ILE A 63 14.26 4.04 16.03
N PRO A 64 14.16 3.90 17.38
CA PRO A 64 15.09 3.07 18.13
C PRO A 64 14.94 1.60 17.75
N GLN A 65 16.01 0.98 17.30
CA GLN A 65 16.03 -0.41 16.88
C GLN A 65 17.35 -1.09 17.22
N LEU A 66 17.31 -2.38 17.37
CA LEU A 66 18.53 -3.17 17.56
C LEU A 66 19.29 -3.27 16.23
N THR A 67 20.60 -2.96 16.26
CA THR A 67 21.50 -3.16 15.10
C THR A 67 22.40 -4.38 15.29
N ALA A 68 22.64 -4.76 16.54
CA ALA A 68 23.30 -5.99 16.96
C ALA A 68 22.75 -6.42 18.32
N PRO A 69 23.01 -7.64 18.81
CA PRO A 69 22.64 -8.03 20.17
C PRO A 69 23.12 -7.03 21.21
N GLY A 70 22.19 -6.46 22.00
CA GLY A 70 22.46 -5.46 23.02
C GLY A 70 22.81 -4.05 22.52
N THR A 71 22.77 -3.79 21.21
CA THR A 71 23.11 -2.49 20.63
C THR A 71 21.88 -1.85 19.98
N ILE A 72 21.47 -0.69 20.49
CA ILE A 72 20.33 0.08 19.96
C ILE A 72 20.88 1.33 19.27
N GLU A 73 20.36 1.61 18.07
CA GLU A 73 20.57 2.86 17.33
C GLU A 73 19.22 3.43 16.90
N GLU A 74 19.18 4.75 16.72
CA GLU A 74 18.03 5.44 16.16
C GLU A 74 18.24 5.68 14.67
N LYS A 75 17.26 5.32 13.84
CA LYS A 75 17.32 5.48 12.39
C LYS A 75 15.97 5.98 11.85
N SER A 76 16.00 6.71 10.75
CA SER A 76 14.80 7.21 10.08
C SER A 76 13.98 6.12 9.39
N GLN A 77 14.54 4.93 9.22
CA GLN A 77 13.91 3.80 8.54
C GLN A 77 14.04 2.54 9.39
N LEU A 78 12.99 1.71 9.40
CA LEU A 78 12.97 0.37 9.96
C LEU A 78 13.01 -0.64 8.80
N PRO A 79 14.07 -1.42 8.60
CA PRO A 79 14.08 -2.48 7.59
C PRO A 79 12.92 -3.47 7.80
N SER A 80 12.16 -3.77 6.75
CA SER A 80 10.99 -4.68 6.76
C SER A 80 11.42 -6.15 6.78
N PHE A 81 12.21 -6.51 7.78
CA PHE A 81 12.71 -7.84 8.02
C PHE A 81 12.33 -8.32 9.42
N LEU A 82 12.06 -9.63 9.54
CA LEU A 82 11.85 -10.31 10.80
C LEU A 82 12.76 -11.54 10.86
N TYR A 83 13.37 -11.80 11.99
CA TYR A 83 14.30 -12.91 12.15
C TYR A 83 13.86 -13.88 13.24
N GLN A 84 13.82 -15.15 12.90
CA GLN A 84 13.49 -16.25 13.81
C GLN A 84 14.76 -16.78 14.49
N ALA A 85 15.17 -16.10 15.57
CA ALA A 85 16.38 -16.43 16.29
C ALA A 85 16.29 -17.82 16.96
N HIS A 86 17.40 -18.57 16.92
CA HIS A 86 17.54 -19.76 17.75
C HIS A 86 17.90 -19.34 19.20
N GLU A 87 17.40 -20.08 20.19
CA GLU A 87 17.65 -19.79 21.60
C GLU A 87 19.14 -19.63 21.97
N ALA A 88 20.04 -20.29 21.24
CA ALA A 88 21.49 -20.23 21.48
C ALA A 88 22.20 -19.10 20.72
N GLU A 89 21.51 -18.31 19.89
CA GLU A 89 22.14 -17.25 19.08
C GLU A 89 22.30 -15.93 19.82
N ILE A 90 21.37 -15.64 20.74
CA ILE A 90 21.31 -14.34 21.45
C ILE A 90 21.13 -14.61 22.93
N ASN A 91 21.93 -13.95 23.78
CA ASN A 91 21.82 -14.10 25.22
C ASN A 91 20.60 -13.37 25.78
N GLU A 92 20.16 -13.80 26.95
CA GLU A 92 19.07 -13.15 27.67
C GLU A 92 19.39 -11.66 27.98
N GLY A 93 18.46 -10.78 27.65
CA GLY A 93 18.59 -9.32 27.83
C GLY A 93 19.23 -8.58 26.64
N GLU A 94 19.87 -9.27 25.69
CA GLU A 94 20.47 -8.62 24.49
C GLU A 94 19.44 -8.25 23.42
N THR A 95 18.16 -8.62 23.60
CA THR A 95 17.05 -8.25 22.71
C THR A 95 16.22 -7.09 23.25
N ALA A 96 16.55 -6.53 24.42
CA ALA A 96 15.76 -5.49 25.05
C ALA A 96 15.69 -4.21 24.19
N LEU A 97 14.49 -3.63 24.12
CA LEU A 97 14.19 -2.35 23.49
C LEU A 97 13.75 -1.34 24.56
N PRO A 98 13.74 -0.03 24.30
CA PRO A 98 13.40 0.99 25.29
C PRO A 98 12.01 0.86 25.95
N TRP A 99 11.12 0.08 25.34
CA TRP A 99 9.74 -0.14 25.80
C TRP A 99 9.44 -1.58 26.22
N THR A 100 10.34 -2.54 25.95
CA THR A 100 10.15 -3.94 26.37
C THR A 100 11.47 -4.64 26.61
N ALA A 101 11.53 -5.45 27.67
CA ALA A 101 12.71 -6.25 27.98
C ALA A 101 12.87 -7.46 27.04
N LYS A 102 11.76 -7.96 26.49
CA LYS A 102 11.74 -9.11 25.58
C LYS A 102 10.67 -8.89 24.51
N PRO A 103 11.05 -8.44 23.30
CA PRO A 103 10.13 -8.35 22.19
C PRO A 103 9.71 -9.73 21.71
N ASP A 104 8.48 -9.86 21.20
CA ASP A 104 7.98 -11.11 20.62
C ASP A 104 8.70 -11.47 19.31
N PHE A 105 9.13 -10.46 18.57
CA PHE A 105 9.83 -10.61 17.30
C PHE A 105 11.07 -9.73 17.24
N LEU A 106 12.10 -10.23 16.56
CA LEU A 106 13.26 -9.42 16.17
C LEU A 106 13.01 -8.85 14.79
N VAL A 107 12.78 -7.54 14.72
CA VAL A 107 12.52 -6.82 13.47
C VAL A 107 13.58 -5.76 13.19
N GLY A 108 13.64 -5.26 11.95
CA GLY A 108 14.49 -4.16 11.57
C GLY A 108 15.93 -4.57 11.24
N GLU A 109 16.87 -3.72 11.63
CA GLU A 109 18.28 -3.84 11.27
C GLU A 109 18.94 -5.12 11.81
N ILE A 110 18.65 -5.50 13.04
CA ILE A 110 19.16 -6.75 13.62
C ILE A 110 18.70 -7.97 12.82
N ALA A 111 17.43 -7.99 12.39
CA ALA A 111 16.87 -9.07 11.59
C ALA A 111 17.60 -9.18 10.25
N ARG A 112 17.83 -8.07 9.58
CA ARG A 112 18.60 -7.98 8.34
C ARG A 112 20.03 -8.49 8.53
N ASN A 113 20.70 -8.03 9.58
CA ASN A 113 22.10 -8.37 9.84
C ASN A 113 22.31 -9.85 10.23
N LEU A 114 21.41 -10.43 11.02
CA LEU A 114 21.43 -11.86 11.34
C LEU A 114 21.05 -12.71 10.14
N GLY A 115 20.08 -12.25 9.34
CA GLY A 115 19.63 -12.90 8.12
C GLY A 115 20.72 -13.06 7.06
N THR A 116 21.67 -12.12 6.96
CA THR A 116 22.84 -12.28 6.07
C THR A 116 23.70 -13.47 6.45
N LYS A 117 23.72 -13.87 7.73
CA LYS A 117 24.49 -15.01 8.25
C LYS A 117 23.70 -16.31 8.16
N THR A 118 22.40 -16.25 8.43
CA THR A 118 21.49 -17.41 8.46
C THR A 118 20.18 -17.10 7.70
N PRO A 119 20.23 -17.04 6.36
CA PRO A 119 19.08 -16.62 5.52
C PRO A 119 17.82 -17.46 5.70
N ILE A 120 17.96 -18.75 6.03
CA ILE A 120 16.84 -19.67 6.25
C ILE A 120 15.93 -19.29 7.44
N ARG A 121 16.35 -18.34 8.30
CA ARG A 121 15.61 -17.83 9.44
C ARG A 121 15.08 -16.42 9.22
N LEU A 122 15.33 -15.83 8.04
CA LEU A 122 14.96 -14.47 7.69
C LEU A 122 13.62 -14.43 6.97
N VAL A 123 12.68 -13.67 7.50
CA VAL A 123 11.45 -13.25 6.81
C VAL A 123 11.75 -11.95 6.08
N SER A 124 11.53 -11.93 4.78
CA SER A 124 11.64 -10.76 3.92
C SER A 124 10.44 -10.67 2.98
N SER A 125 10.21 -9.47 2.41
CA SER A 125 9.15 -9.23 1.40
C SER A 125 7.75 -9.66 1.87
N ALA A 126 7.47 -9.58 3.19
CA ALA A 126 6.19 -10.00 3.77
C ALA A 126 5.00 -9.26 3.14
N LYS A 127 5.17 -7.95 2.82
CA LYS A 127 4.16 -7.14 2.14
C LYS A 127 3.74 -7.72 0.79
N SER A 128 4.70 -8.21 -0.02
CA SER A 128 4.41 -8.83 -1.31
C SER A 128 3.59 -10.12 -1.19
N TRP A 129 3.67 -10.81 -0.05
CA TRP A 129 2.87 -12.01 0.22
C TRP A 129 1.41 -11.69 0.56
N LEU A 130 1.08 -10.46 1.00
CA LEU A 130 -0.31 -10.07 1.29
C LEU A 130 -1.20 -10.08 0.04
N CYS A 131 -0.62 -9.91 -1.17
CA CYS A 131 -1.33 -9.94 -2.45
C CYS A 131 -1.36 -11.34 -3.08
N HIS A 132 -0.90 -12.40 -2.41
CA HIS A 132 -0.79 -13.71 -3.02
C HIS A 132 -2.11 -14.48 -2.92
N ALA A 133 -2.93 -14.43 -3.97
CA ALA A 133 -4.25 -15.08 -4.03
C ALA A 133 -4.25 -16.60 -3.79
N GLY A 134 -3.10 -17.27 -3.94
CA GLY A 134 -2.96 -18.75 -3.82
C GLY A 134 -2.57 -19.23 -2.42
N VAL A 135 -2.44 -18.36 -1.41
CA VAL A 135 -2.05 -18.73 -0.04
C VAL A 135 -2.93 -18.04 0.99
N ASP A 136 -3.09 -18.67 2.13
CA ASP A 136 -3.68 -17.99 3.30
C ASP A 136 -2.62 -17.11 3.96
N CYS A 137 -2.75 -15.80 3.79
CA CYS A 137 -1.82 -14.79 4.33
C CYS A 137 -1.82 -14.71 5.86
N LYS A 138 -2.77 -15.36 6.54
CA LYS A 138 -2.81 -15.51 8.00
C LYS A 138 -2.15 -16.80 8.49
N SER A 139 -1.85 -17.74 7.59
CA SER A 139 -1.14 -18.97 7.92
C SER A 139 0.37 -18.75 8.03
N ALA A 140 1.02 -19.49 8.93
CA ALA A 140 2.46 -19.41 9.21
C ALA A 140 3.29 -20.05 8.07
N ILE A 141 3.60 -19.26 7.05
CA ILE A 141 4.28 -19.72 5.82
C ILE A 141 5.69 -19.15 5.64
N LEU A 142 6.08 -18.12 6.39
CA LEU A 142 7.37 -17.44 6.26
C LEU A 142 8.34 -17.75 7.41
N PRO A 143 9.61 -17.97 7.16
CA PRO A 143 10.30 -18.01 5.86
C PRO A 143 9.82 -19.20 5.00
N ASN A 144 9.58 -18.98 3.70
CA ASN A 144 8.90 -19.96 2.84
C ASN A 144 9.62 -21.31 2.71
N GLU A 145 10.94 -21.32 2.56
CA GLU A 145 11.76 -22.54 2.38
C GLU A 145 12.50 -22.96 3.66
N ALA A 146 12.05 -22.49 4.82
CA ALA A 146 12.69 -22.80 6.09
C ALA A 146 12.56 -24.30 6.44
N PRO A 147 13.59 -24.92 7.07
CA PRO A 147 13.51 -26.24 7.66
C PRO A 147 12.41 -26.34 8.73
N GLU A 148 12.00 -27.56 9.08
CA GLU A 148 10.90 -27.80 10.04
C GLU A 148 11.22 -27.32 11.47
N ASP A 149 12.50 -27.18 11.82
CA ASP A 149 12.97 -26.68 13.11
C ASP A 149 12.95 -25.14 13.22
N VAL A 150 12.64 -24.44 12.15
CA VAL A 150 12.47 -22.98 12.15
C VAL A 150 11.01 -22.64 12.33
N GLU A 151 10.71 -21.90 13.38
CA GLU A 151 9.37 -21.36 13.59
C GLU A 151 8.98 -20.41 12.46
N ARG A 152 7.74 -20.50 12.00
CA ARG A 152 7.23 -19.67 10.92
C ARG A 152 6.23 -18.65 11.42
N VAL A 153 6.11 -17.57 10.70
CA VAL A 153 5.09 -16.52 10.89
C VAL A 153 4.27 -16.35 9.64
N SER A 154 3.10 -15.74 9.78
CA SER A 154 2.30 -15.33 8.61
C SER A 154 2.79 -14.00 8.04
N PRO A 155 2.55 -13.72 6.74
CA PRO A 155 2.74 -12.38 6.16
C PRO A 155 2.03 -11.28 6.97
N PHE A 156 0.82 -11.57 7.42
CA PHE A 156 0.02 -10.70 8.29
C PHE A 156 0.72 -10.41 9.62
N GLN A 157 1.24 -11.45 10.31
CA GLN A 157 1.97 -11.27 11.58
C GLN A 157 3.25 -10.45 11.40
N ALA A 158 4.00 -10.68 10.32
CA ALA A 158 5.21 -9.91 10.05
C ALA A 158 4.90 -8.43 9.80
N SER A 159 3.88 -8.14 9.00
CA SER A 159 3.43 -6.76 8.76
C SER A 159 2.94 -6.08 10.04
N SER A 160 2.17 -6.80 10.87
CA SER A 160 1.75 -6.30 12.18
C SER A 160 2.94 -5.98 13.08
N ALA A 161 3.96 -6.86 13.13
CA ALA A 161 5.15 -6.66 13.97
C ALA A 161 5.95 -5.40 13.58
N TYR A 162 6.02 -5.06 12.29
CA TYR A 162 6.65 -3.82 11.86
C TYR A 162 5.87 -2.59 12.35
N LEU A 163 4.54 -2.61 12.21
CA LEU A 163 3.68 -1.52 12.68
C LEU A 163 3.70 -1.41 14.21
N GLU A 164 3.63 -2.52 14.94
CA GLU A 164 3.75 -2.56 16.41
C GLU A 164 5.06 -1.91 16.90
N HIS A 165 6.17 -2.16 16.19
CA HIS A 165 7.46 -1.53 16.50
C HIS A 165 7.43 -0.01 16.30
N LEU A 166 6.85 0.48 15.19
CA LEU A 166 6.69 1.91 14.93
C LEU A 166 5.79 2.58 15.97
N CYS A 167 4.66 1.96 16.33
CA CYS A 167 3.74 2.46 17.35
C CYS A 167 4.43 2.56 18.72
N ALA A 168 5.19 1.54 19.10
CA ALA A 168 5.91 1.54 20.36
C ALA A 168 7.04 2.59 20.40
N ALA A 169 7.74 2.80 19.28
CA ALA A 169 8.75 3.84 19.14
C ALA A 169 8.12 5.24 19.28
N TRP A 170 7.00 5.49 18.60
CA TRP A 170 6.23 6.73 18.73
C TRP A 170 5.79 6.99 20.17
N ASN A 171 5.07 6.06 20.78
CA ASN A 171 4.53 6.21 22.14
C ASN A 171 5.64 6.39 23.18
N LYS A 172 6.85 5.88 22.92
CA LYS A 172 8.01 6.11 23.77
C LYS A 172 8.54 7.54 23.68
N GLN A 173 8.51 8.14 22.49
CA GLN A 173 9.03 9.49 22.26
C GLN A 173 7.96 10.56 22.53
N HIS A 174 6.67 10.23 22.33
CA HIS A 174 5.52 11.13 22.50
C HIS A 174 4.50 10.57 23.52
N PRO A 175 4.87 10.41 24.80
CA PRO A 175 4.00 9.81 25.80
C PRO A 175 2.73 10.63 26.08
N GLU A 176 2.76 11.93 25.77
CA GLU A 176 1.62 12.88 25.89
C GLU A 176 0.65 12.80 24.71
N ALA A 177 1.07 12.22 23.59
CA ALA A 177 0.31 12.12 22.35
C ALA A 177 0.30 10.67 21.82
N PRO A 178 -0.38 9.72 22.47
CA PRO A 178 -0.44 8.33 22.04
C PRO A 178 -0.89 8.22 20.57
N ILE A 179 -0.24 7.30 19.82
CA ILE A 179 -0.46 7.18 18.37
C ILE A 179 -1.91 6.88 18.02
N GLU A 180 -2.60 6.10 18.82
CA GLU A 180 -4.01 5.71 18.64
C GLU A 180 -5.00 6.88 18.63
N ASN A 181 -4.58 8.04 19.14
CA ASN A 181 -5.40 9.25 19.20
C ASN A 181 -5.03 10.27 18.11
N GLN A 182 -4.10 9.92 17.21
CA GLN A 182 -3.64 10.81 16.16
C GLN A 182 -4.38 10.56 14.83
N GLU A 183 -4.25 11.51 13.90
CA GLU A 183 -4.71 11.33 12.52
C GLU A 183 -3.69 10.47 11.78
N ILE A 184 -4.07 9.27 11.33
CA ILE A 184 -3.12 8.30 10.76
C ILE A 184 -3.45 8.00 9.32
N THR A 185 -2.46 8.14 8.46
CA THR A 185 -2.50 7.71 7.07
C THR A 185 -1.44 6.62 6.85
N LEU A 186 -1.88 5.43 6.44
CA LEU A 186 -1.03 4.29 6.12
C LEU A 186 -1.02 4.07 4.61
N THR A 187 0.16 3.92 3.99
CA THR A 187 0.22 3.78 2.55
C THR A 187 0.19 2.34 2.08
N VAL A 188 -0.41 2.16 0.90
CA VAL A 188 -0.51 0.89 0.19
C VAL A 188 -0.17 1.09 -1.28
N PRO A 189 0.37 0.09 -1.99
CA PRO A 189 0.50 0.15 -3.44
C PRO A 189 -0.84 0.43 -4.10
N ALA A 190 -0.85 1.23 -5.16
CA ALA A 190 -2.08 1.53 -5.91
C ALA A 190 -2.69 0.26 -6.53
N SER A 191 -1.85 -0.72 -6.85
CA SER A 191 -2.20 -1.99 -7.46
C SER A 191 -2.68 -3.07 -6.46
N PHE A 192 -2.74 -2.79 -5.15
CA PHE A 192 -3.28 -3.75 -4.17
C PHE A 192 -4.76 -4.03 -4.43
N ASP A 193 -5.13 -5.30 -4.47
CA ASP A 193 -6.52 -5.72 -4.50
C ASP A 193 -7.23 -5.43 -3.14
N PRO A 194 -8.57 -5.46 -3.10
CA PRO A 194 -9.32 -5.20 -1.87
C PRO A 194 -8.93 -6.12 -0.70
N ALA A 195 -8.57 -7.38 -0.97
CA ALA A 195 -8.18 -8.32 0.08
C ALA A 195 -6.82 -7.95 0.71
N ALA A 196 -5.84 -7.55 -0.09
CA ALA A 196 -4.53 -7.09 0.40
C ALA A 196 -4.66 -5.77 1.18
N ARG A 197 -5.54 -4.86 0.73
CA ARG A 197 -5.85 -3.61 1.44
C ARG A 197 -6.48 -3.89 2.81
N GLU A 198 -7.48 -4.77 2.87
CA GLU A 198 -8.13 -5.15 4.13
C GLU A 198 -7.16 -5.85 5.08
N LEU A 199 -6.30 -6.76 4.60
CA LEU A 199 -5.25 -7.37 5.42
C LEU A 199 -4.27 -6.33 5.99
N THR A 200 -3.93 -5.30 5.20
CA THR A 200 -3.08 -4.20 5.66
C THR A 200 -3.79 -3.36 6.72
N ALA A 201 -5.07 -3.03 6.52
CA ALA A 201 -5.88 -2.32 7.50
C ALA A 201 -6.07 -3.13 8.79
N GLU A 202 -6.26 -4.45 8.68
CA GLU A 202 -6.37 -5.34 9.85
C GLU A 202 -5.03 -5.43 10.61
N ALA A 203 -3.88 -5.47 9.91
CA ALA A 203 -2.57 -5.41 10.55
C ALA A 203 -2.37 -4.09 11.30
N ALA A 204 -2.83 -2.97 10.73
CA ALA A 204 -2.83 -1.67 11.40
C ALA A 204 -3.72 -1.67 12.66
N ARG A 205 -4.95 -2.17 12.55
CA ARG A 205 -5.85 -2.31 13.72
C ARG A 205 -5.25 -3.16 14.82
N ARG A 206 -4.58 -4.26 14.47
CA ARG A 206 -3.86 -5.12 15.43
C ARG A 206 -2.73 -4.37 16.12
N ALA A 207 -2.00 -3.53 15.43
CA ALA A 207 -0.95 -2.69 15.99
C ALA A 207 -1.48 -1.51 16.83
N GLY A 208 -2.80 -1.33 16.94
CA GLY A 208 -3.46 -0.25 17.69
C GLY A 208 -3.96 0.91 16.85
N LEU A 209 -3.70 0.92 15.53
CA LEU A 209 -4.07 1.99 14.60
C LEU A 209 -5.50 1.77 14.07
N LYS A 210 -6.50 1.94 14.93
CA LYS A 210 -7.89 1.56 14.64
C LYS A 210 -8.56 2.39 13.55
N ASN A 211 -8.15 3.65 13.41
CA ASN A 211 -8.75 4.64 12.52
C ASN A 211 -7.78 5.05 11.40
N ALA A 212 -6.80 4.20 11.08
CA ALA A 212 -5.87 4.48 9.99
C ALA A 212 -6.60 4.50 8.64
N ILE A 213 -6.32 5.53 7.86
CA ILE A 213 -6.79 5.69 6.49
C ILE A 213 -5.74 5.13 5.56
N LEU A 214 -6.17 4.41 4.54
CA LEU A 214 -5.27 3.92 3.51
C LEU A 214 -5.14 4.96 2.39
N LEU A 215 -3.91 5.25 1.97
CA LEU A 215 -3.59 6.14 0.85
C LEU A 215 -2.67 5.41 -0.12
N GLU A 216 -2.83 5.63 -1.41
CA GLU A 216 -1.97 5.02 -2.42
C GLU A 216 -0.57 5.65 -2.44
N GLU A 217 0.47 4.81 -2.53
CA GLU A 217 1.88 5.25 -2.55
C GLU A 217 2.17 6.29 -3.64
N PRO A 218 1.69 6.15 -4.91
CA PRO A 218 1.89 7.18 -5.93
C PRO A 218 1.24 8.52 -5.60
N GLN A 219 0.06 8.51 -4.99
CA GLN A 219 -0.59 9.75 -4.53
C GLN A 219 0.21 10.38 -3.39
N ALA A 220 0.65 9.57 -2.42
CA ALA A 220 1.50 10.05 -1.34
C ALA A 220 2.80 10.68 -1.87
N ALA A 221 3.47 10.04 -2.84
CA ALA A 221 4.67 10.61 -3.47
C ALA A 221 4.40 11.98 -4.10
N LEU A 222 3.25 12.13 -4.80
CA LEU A 222 2.87 13.42 -5.39
C LEU A 222 2.54 14.46 -4.33
N TYR A 223 1.86 14.09 -3.24
CA TYR A 223 1.63 14.99 -2.10
C TYR A 223 2.92 15.50 -1.47
N SER A 224 3.93 14.63 -1.34
CA SER A 224 5.25 15.03 -0.85
C SER A 224 5.95 16.00 -1.80
N TRP A 225 5.80 15.82 -3.12
CA TRP A 225 6.33 16.76 -4.10
C TRP A 225 5.62 18.13 -4.05
N ILE A 226 4.30 18.14 -3.90
CA ILE A 226 3.49 19.37 -3.75
C ILE A 226 3.92 20.13 -2.51
N GLU A 227 4.02 19.47 -1.37
CA GLU A 227 4.44 20.07 -0.10
C GLU A 227 5.84 20.66 -0.23
N LYS A 228 6.79 19.87 -0.71
CA LYS A 228 8.19 20.30 -0.81
C LYS A 228 8.41 21.45 -1.79
N SER A 229 7.50 21.66 -2.72
CA SER A 229 7.53 22.80 -3.64
C SER A 229 7.10 24.12 -3.00
N GLU A 230 6.66 24.13 -1.73
CA GLU A 230 6.22 25.34 -1.00
C GLU A 230 5.23 26.20 -1.80
N GLY A 231 4.33 25.56 -2.55
CA GLY A 231 3.36 26.22 -3.43
C GLY A 231 3.86 26.53 -4.85
N ASP A 232 5.15 26.34 -5.13
CA ASP A 232 5.74 26.59 -6.46
C ASP A 232 5.33 25.54 -7.51
N TRP A 233 4.72 24.41 -7.08
CA TRP A 233 4.26 23.34 -7.98
C TRP A 233 3.34 23.87 -9.09
N ARG A 234 2.55 24.94 -8.81
CA ARG A 234 1.68 25.59 -9.79
C ARG A 234 2.44 26.28 -10.93
N ASN A 235 3.73 26.55 -10.75
CA ASN A 235 4.60 27.05 -11.79
C ASN A 235 5.25 25.92 -12.60
N HIS A 236 5.16 24.69 -12.07
CA HIS A 236 5.71 23.48 -12.69
C HIS A 236 4.63 22.54 -13.24
N ALA A 237 3.37 22.83 -13.03
CA ALA A 237 2.23 22.07 -13.53
C ALA A 237 1.23 23.04 -14.18
N ASN A 238 0.80 22.74 -15.41
CA ASN A 238 -0.16 23.54 -16.16
C ASN A 238 -1.42 22.72 -16.39
N VAL A 239 -2.57 23.41 -16.52
CA VAL A 239 -3.81 22.75 -16.98
C VAL A 239 -3.55 22.01 -18.27
N GLY A 240 -3.97 20.75 -18.34
CA GLY A 240 -3.72 19.87 -19.47
C GLY A 240 -2.45 19.02 -19.36
N ASP A 241 -1.64 19.22 -18.33
CA ASP A 241 -0.51 18.32 -18.05
C ASP A 241 -0.97 16.93 -17.58
N ILE A 242 -0.23 15.91 -17.98
CA ILE A 242 -0.38 14.53 -17.50
C ILE A 242 0.92 14.14 -16.77
N ILE A 243 0.81 13.89 -15.48
CA ILE A 243 1.91 13.45 -14.63
C ILE A 243 1.90 11.92 -14.58
N LEU A 244 2.95 11.29 -15.08
CA LEU A 244 3.20 9.87 -14.92
C LEU A 244 4.00 9.64 -13.64
N VAL A 245 3.42 8.96 -12.66
CA VAL A 245 4.12 8.52 -11.45
C VAL A 245 4.63 7.11 -11.68
N ILE A 246 5.94 6.91 -11.54
CA ILE A 246 6.60 5.61 -11.65
C ILE A 246 7.23 5.30 -10.31
N ASP A 247 6.67 4.31 -9.62
CA ASP A 247 7.20 3.80 -8.36
C ASP A 247 7.85 2.44 -8.58
N VAL A 248 9.17 2.36 -8.39
CA VAL A 248 9.92 1.09 -8.45
C VAL A 248 10.51 0.82 -7.08
N GLY A 249 9.77 0.06 -6.32
CA GLY A 249 10.13 -0.35 -4.96
C GLY A 249 11.02 -1.60 -4.92
N GLY A 250 11.15 -2.19 -3.72
CA GLY A 250 11.87 -3.45 -3.55
C GLY A 250 11.14 -4.65 -4.16
N GLY A 251 9.83 -4.72 -4.03
CA GLY A 251 9.00 -5.86 -4.46
C GLY A 251 8.12 -5.62 -5.66
N THR A 252 7.72 -4.37 -5.90
CA THR A 252 6.72 -4.00 -6.92
C THR A 252 7.16 -2.86 -7.80
N THR A 253 6.52 -2.75 -8.96
CA THR A 253 6.51 -1.56 -9.82
C THR A 253 5.07 -1.12 -9.96
N ASP A 254 4.78 0.10 -9.55
CA ASP A 254 3.47 0.72 -9.61
C ASP A 254 3.48 1.93 -10.55
N LEU A 255 2.45 2.04 -11.39
CA LEU A 255 2.31 3.09 -12.40
C LEU A 255 0.98 3.81 -12.18
N SER A 256 1.00 5.14 -12.22
CA SER A 256 -0.23 5.94 -12.12
C SER A 256 -0.16 7.17 -13.01
N LEU A 257 -1.32 7.59 -13.53
CA LEU A 257 -1.47 8.82 -14.30
C LEU A 257 -2.36 9.81 -13.55
N ILE A 258 -1.89 11.05 -13.43
CA ILE A 258 -2.60 12.14 -12.76
C ILE A 258 -2.66 13.32 -13.73
N ALA A 259 -3.88 13.80 -13.99
CA ALA A 259 -4.14 14.96 -14.82
C ALA A 259 -4.10 16.25 -13.98
N VAL A 260 -3.60 17.31 -14.57
CA VAL A 260 -3.74 18.68 -14.04
C VAL A 260 -4.93 19.33 -14.71
N THR A 261 -5.97 19.62 -13.93
CA THR A 261 -7.26 20.14 -14.41
C THR A 261 -7.51 21.55 -13.88
N GLU A 262 -8.48 22.27 -14.45
CA GLU A 262 -8.96 23.54 -13.90
C GLU A 262 -10.31 23.32 -13.23
N GLU A 263 -10.41 23.73 -11.97
CA GLU A 263 -11.65 23.69 -11.20
C GLU A 263 -11.90 25.05 -10.54
N ASP A 264 -13.05 25.63 -10.80
CA ASP A 264 -13.44 26.93 -10.24
C ASP A 264 -12.37 28.03 -10.35
N GLY A 265 -11.56 28.00 -11.42
CA GLY A 265 -10.47 28.94 -11.66
C GLY A 265 -9.18 28.63 -10.89
N THR A 266 -9.07 27.45 -10.29
CA THR A 266 -7.87 26.97 -9.60
C THR A 266 -7.36 25.67 -10.20
N LEU A 267 -6.04 25.43 -10.09
CA LEU A 267 -5.47 24.16 -10.54
C LEU A 267 -5.90 23.04 -9.58
N GLY A 268 -6.48 22.00 -10.18
CA GLY A 268 -6.83 20.73 -9.56
C GLY A 268 -5.92 19.60 -10.03
N LEU A 269 -5.92 18.51 -9.31
CA LEU A 269 -5.22 17.27 -9.68
C LEU A 269 -6.23 16.13 -9.65
N THR A 270 -6.33 15.40 -10.76
CA THR A 270 -7.27 14.29 -10.92
C THR A 270 -6.53 13.03 -11.32
N ARG A 271 -6.66 11.95 -10.53
CA ARG A 271 -6.11 10.64 -10.90
C ARG A 271 -6.96 10.05 -12.03
N ILE A 272 -6.31 9.71 -13.14
CA ILE A 272 -6.98 9.22 -14.37
C ILE A 272 -6.76 7.74 -14.61
N ALA A 273 -5.65 7.17 -14.16
CA ALA A 273 -5.39 5.74 -14.34
C ALA A 273 -4.43 5.18 -13.29
N VAL A 274 -4.57 3.89 -13.01
CA VAL A 274 -3.66 3.07 -12.19
C VAL A 274 -3.28 1.81 -12.98
N GLY A 275 -2.02 1.40 -12.91
CA GLY A 275 -1.51 0.19 -13.56
C GLY A 275 -1.83 -1.09 -12.81
N ASP A 276 -1.61 -2.23 -13.47
CA ASP A 276 -1.74 -3.56 -12.86
C ASP A 276 -0.71 -3.76 -11.73
N HIS A 277 -0.99 -4.75 -10.87
CA HIS A 277 -0.04 -5.16 -9.84
C HIS A 277 1.16 -5.90 -10.44
N ILE A 278 2.30 -5.22 -10.54
CA ILE A 278 3.52 -5.78 -11.13
C ILE A 278 4.48 -6.18 -10.02
N LEU A 279 4.51 -7.48 -9.67
CA LEU A 279 5.50 -8.04 -8.73
C LEU A 279 6.88 -8.10 -9.39
N LEU A 280 7.50 -6.96 -9.53
CA LEU A 280 8.78 -6.74 -10.17
C LEU A 280 9.45 -5.52 -9.54
N GLY A 281 10.62 -5.71 -8.93
CA GLY A 281 11.32 -4.62 -8.24
C GLY A 281 12.77 -4.99 -7.92
N GLY A 282 13.34 -4.31 -6.94
CA GLY A 282 14.71 -4.48 -6.49
C GLY A 282 15.07 -5.93 -6.11
N ASP A 283 14.13 -6.67 -5.51
CA ASP A 283 14.33 -8.07 -5.11
C ASP A 283 14.58 -8.99 -6.34
N ASN A 284 13.85 -8.72 -7.44
CA ASN A 284 14.07 -9.44 -8.71
C ASN A 284 15.43 -9.10 -9.32
N MET A 285 15.86 -7.85 -9.19
CA MET A 285 17.19 -7.42 -9.65
C MET A 285 18.30 -8.10 -8.86
N ASP A 286 18.17 -8.18 -7.53
CA ASP A 286 19.12 -8.89 -6.65
C ASP A 286 19.23 -10.37 -7.01
N LEU A 287 18.08 -11.00 -7.24
CA LEU A 287 18.01 -12.40 -7.65
C LEU A 287 18.65 -12.63 -9.04
N ALA A 288 18.42 -11.74 -10.00
CA ALA A 288 19.03 -11.83 -11.34
C ALA A 288 20.56 -11.74 -11.26
N LEU A 289 21.09 -10.82 -10.46
CA LEU A 289 22.54 -10.73 -10.20
C LEU A 289 23.08 -11.98 -9.51
N ALA A 290 22.34 -12.51 -8.52
CA ALA A 290 22.71 -13.75 -7.84
C ALA A 290 22.79 -14.95 -8.81
N TYR A 291 21.83 -15.07 -9.72
CA TYR A 291 21.90 -16.13 -10.76
C TYR A 291 23.05 -15.93 -11.76
N THR A 292 23.40 -14.69 -12.08
CA THR A 292 24.59 -14.37 -12.90
C THR A 292 25.87 -14.83 -12.20
N LEU A 293 26.04 -14.50 -10.94
CA LEU A 293 27.22 -14.92 -10.16
C LEU A 293 27.21 -16.41 -9.85
N LYS A 294 26.03 -17.04 -9.67
CA LYS A 294 25.88 -18.48 -9.55
C LYS A 294 26.43 -19.18 -10.78
N ALA A 295 26.06 -18.74 -11.99
CA ALA A 295 26.57 -19.30 -13.24
C ALA A 295 28.10 -19.19 -13.32
N LYS A 296 28.68 -18.05 -12.92
CA LYS A 296 30.12 -17.81 -12.85
C LYS A 296 30.81 -18.79 -11.89
N LEU A 297 30.27 -18.96 -10.67
CA LEU A 297 30.81 -19.87 -9.67
C LEU A 297 30.72 -21.35 -10.07
N GLU A 298 29.67 -21.76 -10.78
CA GLU A 298 29.48 -23.14 -11.24
C GLU A 298 30.32 -23.46 -12.49
N GLN A 299 30.61 -22.51 -13.38
CA GLN A 299 31.45 -22.67 -14.58
C GLN A 299 32.91 -22.93 -14.25
N ASP A 300 33.45 -22.35 -13.19
CA ASP A 300 34.85 -22.53 -12.76
C ASP A 300 35.13 -23.90 -12.11
N GLY A 301 34.31 -24.91 -12.39
CA GLY A 301 34.43 -26.27 -11.85
C GLY A 301 33.90 -26.40 -10.42
N GLY A 302 33.11 -25.41 -9.99
CA GLY A 302 32.45 -25.38 -8.70
C GLY A 302 31.30 -26.41 -8.58
N LYS A 303 30.95 -26.76 -7.34
CA LYS A 303 29.76 -27.55 -7.05
C LYS A 303 28.51 -26.67 -7.27
N ARG A 304 27.41 -27.34 -7.66
CA ARG A 304 26.09 -26.70 -7.72
C ARG A 304 25.74 -26.07 -6.37
N LEU A 305 25.33 -24.79 -6.38
CA LEU A 305 24.90 -24.07 -5.17
C LEU A 305 23.59 -24.64 -4.65
N GLU A 306 23.48 -24.76 -3.34
CA GLU A 306 22.23 -25.10 -2.63
C GLU A 306 21.31 -23.88 -2.50
N GLY A 307 20.00 -24.09 -2.25
CA GLY A 307 19.02 -23.01 -2.14
C GLY A 307 19.42 -21.92 -1.13
N TRP A 308 19.84 -22.31 0.08
CA TRP A 308 20.30 -21.38 1.11
C TRP A 308 21.54 -20.55 0.70
N GLN A 309 22.41 -21.11 -0.16
CA GLN A 309 23.57 -20.37 -0.70
C GLN A 309 23.12 -19.35 -1.75
N ILE A 310 22.08 -19.69 -2.54
CA ILE A 310 21.49 -18.73 -3.49
C ILE A 310 20.84 -17.57 -2.72
N GLN A 311 20.13 -17.84 -1.61
CA GLN A 311 19.57 -16.79 -0.75
C GLN A 311 20.68 -15.89 -0.18
N ALA A 312 21.76 -16.49 0.36
CA ALA A 312 22.91 -15.72 0.86
C ALA A 312 23.55 -14.87 -0.24
N LEU A 313 23.67 -15.44 -1.46
CA LEU A 313 24.20 -14.72 -2.62
C LEU A 313 23.29 -13.56 -3.04
N THR A 314 21.97 -13.73 -3.00
CA THR A 314 20.98 -12.68 -3.30
C THR A 314 21.12 -11.50 -2.34
N HIS A 315 21.21 -11.76 -1.03
CA HIS A 315 21.44 -10.69 -0.03
C HIS A 315 22.79 -9.98 -0.23
N ALA A 316 23.85 -10.74 -0.56
CA ALA A 316 25.15 -10.13 -0.84
C ALA A 316 25.11 -9.29 -2.13
N CYS A 317 24.37 -9.72 -3.15
CA CYS A 317 24.15 -8.97 -4.39
C CYS A 317 23.38 -7.69 -4.14
N ARG A 318 22.38 -7.67 -3.23
CA ARG A 318 21.68 -6.44 -2.83
C ARG A 318 22.65 -5.38 -2.34
N THR A 319 23.45 -5.71 -1.33
CA THR A 319 24.42 -4.78 -0.75
C THR A 319 25.44 -4.31 -1.78
N ALA A 320 25.96 -5.24 -2.61
CA ALA A 320 26.91 -4.90 -3.66
C ALA A 320 26.33 -4.01 -4.75
N LYS A 321 25.09 -4.30 -5.19
CA LYS A 321 24.33 -3.48 -6.14
C LYS A 321 24.14 -2.07 -5.63
N GLU A 322 23.65 -1.91 -4.39
CA GLU A 322 23.42 -0.61 -3.76
C GLU A 322 24.74 0.19 -3.66
N THR A 323 25.84 -0.46 -3.26
CA THR A 323 27.16 0.17 -3.21
C THR A 323 27.64 0.64 -4.59
N ILE A 324 27.57 -0.24 -5.61
CA ILE A 324 28.01 0.08 -6.98
C ILE A 324 27.18 1.21 -7.60
N LEU A 325 25.86 1.25 -7.30
CA LEU A 325 24.96 2.25 -7.88
C LEU A 325 25.03 3.60 -7.16
N SER A 326 25.34 3.61 -5.86
CA SER A 326 25.49 4.85 -5.07
C SER A 326 26.89 5.46 -5.14
N ASP A 327 27.93 4.65 -5.30
CA ASP A 327 29.33 5.07 -5.35
C ASP A 327 29.90 4.92 -6.77
N ASN A 328 30.17 6.04 -7.42
CA ASN A 328 30.72 6.07 -8.77
C ASN A 328 32.16 5.53 -8.87
N GLU A 329 32.90 5.41 -7.77
CA GLU A 329 34.27 4.91 -7.72
C GLU A 329 34.34 3.39 -7.46
N ALA A 330 33.25 2.78 -6.95
CA ALA A 330 33.19 1.36 -6.64
C ALA A 330 32.90 0.53 -7.90
N ASP A 331 33.92 0.03 -8.56
CA ASP A 331 33.76 -0.77 -9.78
C ASP A 331 33.61 -2.27 -9.54
N ASN A 332 34.19 -2.80 -8.46
CA ASN A 332 34.15 -4.22 -8.12
C ASN A 332 33.91 -4.41 -6.61
N ILE A 333 32.92 -5.21 -6.27
CA ILE A 333 32.61 -5.58 -4.89
C ILE A 333 32.84 -7.07 -4.69
N PRO A 334 33.74 -7.46 -3.74
CA PRO A 334 33.97 -8.86 -3.42
C PRO A 334 32.76 -9.46 -2.70
N ILE A 335 32.35 -10.65 -3.14
CA ILE A 335 31.22 -11.40 -2.56
C ILE A 335 31.74 -12.73 -2.00
N VAL A 336 31.33 -13.03 -0.78
CA VAL A 336 31.70 -14.25 -0.06
C VAL A 336 30.43 -15.01 0.29
N VAL A 337 30.31 -16.25 -0.22
CA VAL A 337 29.19 -17.15 0.09
C VAL A 337 29.67 -18.20 1.09
N PRO A 338 28.98 -18.40 2.23
CA PRO A 338 29.31 -19.43 3.18
C PRO A 338 29.26 -20.82 2.57
N ASN A 339 30.14 -21.71 2.99
CA ASN A 339 30.14 -23.12 2.59
C ASN A 339 30.07 -24.01 3.83
N ARG A 340 29.22 -25.05 3.80
CA ARG A 340 29.13 -26.05 4.86
C ARG A 340 30.18 -27.14 4.59
N GLY A 341 31.23 -27.25 5.41
CA GLY A 341 32.23 -28.31 5.34
C GLY A 341 32.80 -28.61 6.71
N SER A 342 33.06 -29.91 6.99
CA SER A 342 33.56 -30.42 8.26
C SER A 342 35.07 -30.20 8.48
N SER A 343 35.75 -29.49 7.61
CA SER A 343 37.18 -29.16 7.77
C SER A 343 37.30 -27.73 8.32
N PHE A 344 38.23 -27.56 9.26
CA PHE A 344 38.61 -26.25 9.86
C PHE A 344 39.04 -25.18 8.82
N ILE A 345 39.05 -25.57 7.54
CA ILE A 345 39.26 -24.74 6.36
C ILE A 345 38.08 -25.00 5.40
N GLY A 346 36.86 -24.76 5.84
CA GLY A 346 35.69 -24.71 4.97
C GLY A 346 35.87 -23.50 4.06
N GLY A 347 36.35 -23.71 2.84
CA GLY A 347 36.63 -22.63 1.91
C GLY A 347 35.35 -21.92 1.55
N ALA A 348 35.16 -20.68 2.00
CA ALA A 348 34.09 -19.82 1.52
C ALA A 348 34.21 -19.67 0.00
N LEU A 349 33.10 -19.77 -0.71
CA LEU A 349 33.08 -19.49 -2.15
C LEU A 349 33.26 -17.97 -2.31
N ARG A 350 34.16 -17.57 -3.19
CA ARG A 350 34.48 -16.16 -3.42
C ARG A 350 34.24 -15.85 -4.88
N THR A 351 33.59 -14.72 -5.11
CA THR A 351 33.38 -14.11 -6.43
C THR A 351 33.40 -12.60 -6.27
N GLU A 352 33.16 -11.88 -7.34
CA GLU A 352 32.99 -10.44 -7.33
C GLU A 352 31.86 -10.05 -8.27
N LEU A 353 31.15 -8.98 -7.91
CA LEU A 353 30.19 -8.32 -8.76
C LEU A 353 30.82 -7.02 -9.27
N ASN A 354 30.84 -6.84 -10.58
CA ASN A 354 31.39 -5.65 -11.18
C ASN A 354 30.29 -4.73 -11.79
N ARG A 355 30.64 -3.48 -12.01
CA ARG A 355 29.73 -2.44 -12.55
C ARG A 355 29.19 -2.80 -13.95
N GLU A 356 30.01 -3.43 -14.80
CA GLU A 356 29.57 -3.84 -16.14
C GLU A 356 28.50 -4.94 -16.08
N GLU A 357 28.68 -5.93 -15.18
CA GLU A 357 27.67 -6.96 -14.92
C GLU A 357 26.37 -6.36 -14.40
N VAL A 358 26.45 -5.42 -13.41
CA VAL A 358 25.27 -4.70 -12.91
C VAL A 358 24.56 -3.96 -14.02
N ASN A 359 25.27 -3.16 -14.82
CA ASN A 359 24.69 -2.42 -15.92
C ASN A 359 24.07 -3.33 -16.97
N THR A 360 24.75 -4.39 -17.38
CA THR A 360 24.26 -5.32 -18.41
C THR A 360 23.01 -6.05 -17.92
N VAL A 361 23.05 -6.62 -16.72
CA VAL A 361 21.91 -7.41 -16.19
C VAL A 361 20.72 -6.49 -15.90
N LEU A 362 20.95 -5.34 -15.29
CA LEU A 362 19.85 -4.49 -14.82
C LEU A 362 19.32 -3.56 -15.90
N LEU A 363 20.18 -2.81 -16.61
CA LEU A 363 19.70 -1.88 -17.64
C LEU A 363 19.13 -2.63 -18.85
N GLN A 364 19.79 -3.67 -19.33
CA GLN A 364 19.31 -4.40 -20.51
C GLN A 364 18.22 -5.41 -20.17
N GLY A 365 18.22 -5.97 -18.94
CA GLY A 365 17.24 -6.94 -18.51
C GLY A 365 15.95 -6.34 -17.99
N PHE A 366 16.04 -5.29 -17.17
CA PHE A 366 14.89 -4.67 -16.50
C PHE A 366 14.42 -3.37 -17.15
N LEU A 367 15.32 -2.64 -17.81
CA LEU A 367 15.01 -1.38 -18.47
C LEU A 367 15.48 -1.40 -19.95
N PRO A 368 15.06 -2.39 -20.76
CA PRO A 368 15.44 -2.46 -22.17
C PRO A 368 14.90 -1.25 -22.94
N GLU A 369 15.61 -0.84 -23.99
CA GLU A 369 15.07 0.10 -24.97
C GLU A 369 14.08 -0.64 -25.86
N VAL A 370 12.81 -0.25 -25.78
CA VAL A 370 11.70 -0.90 -26.48
C VAL A 370 10.85 0.13 -27.20
N ALA A 371 10.05 -0.30 -28.17
CA ALA A 371 9.08 0.57 -28.82
C ALA A 371 7.84 0.78 -27.91
N SER A 372 7.09 1.88 -28.11
CA SER A 372 5.89 2.20 -27.31
C SER A 372 4.76 1.17 -27.44
N ASN A 373 4.76 0.36 -28.49
CA ASN A 373 3.75 -0.68 -28.74
C ASN A 373 4.22 -2.09 -28.30
N GLU A 374 5.40 -2.23 -27.69
CA GLU A 374 5.82 -3.52 -27.16
C GLU A 374 5.00 -3.91 -25.91
N GLN A 375 4.66 -5.19 -25.85
CA GLN A 375 3.90 -5.77 -24.76
C GLN A 375 4.80 -6.66 -23.89
N PRO A 376 4.50 -6.80 -22.59
CA PRO A 376 5.17 -7.76 -21.73
C PRO A 376 5.06 -9.18 -22.28
N VAL A 377 6.16 -9.92 -22.23
CA VAL A 377 6.22 -11.30 -22.73
C VAL A 377 5.39 -12.22 -21.84
N SER A 378 4.30 -12.75 -22.36
CA SER A 378 3.52 -13.79 -21.71
C SER A 378 3.96 -15.17 -22.21
N ARG A 379 4.31 -16.07 -21.28
CA ARG A 379 4.66 -17.46 -21.59
C ARG A 379 3.58 -18.39 -21.08
N ALA A 380 3.27 -19.43 -21.86
CA ALA A 380 2.37 -20.48 -21.41
C ALA A 380 2.88 -21.09 -20.08
N ARG A 381 2.04 -21.05 -19.04
CA ARG A 381 2.40 -21.55 -17.71
C ARG A 381 2.34 -23.08 -17.69
N THR A 382 3.29 -23.74 -17.01
CA THR A 382 3.19 -25.17 -16.68
C THR A 382 2.09 -25.38 -15.64
N GLY A 383 1.34 -26.49 -15.76
CA GLY A 383 0.23 -26.80 -14.85
C GLY A 383 0.61 -27.10 -13.40
N LEU A 384 1.92 -27.30 -13.12
CA LEU A 384 2.45 -27.51 -11.77
C LEU A 384 3.57 -26.52 -11.50
N ARG A 385 3.51 -25.81 -10.38
CA ARG A 385 4.50 -24.85 -9.89
C ARG A 385 4.83 -25.14 -8.43
N THR A 386 6.05 -24.80 -8.01
CA THR A 386 6.37 -24.66 -6.59
C THR A 386 5.66 -23.45 -6.01
N SER A 387 5.23 -23.54 -4.75
CA SER A 387 4.67 -22.40 -4.02
C SER A 387 5.73 -21.28 -3.89
N GLY A 388 5.37 -20.06 -4.19
CA GLY A 388 6.24 -18.89 -4.15
C GLY A 388 5.51 -17.67 -4.69
N LEU A 389 6.08 -16.46 -4.51
CA LEU A 389 5.49 -15.22 -5.02
C LEU A 389 5.25 -15.29 -6.54
N PRO A 390 4.10 -14.81 -7.03
CA PRO A 390 3.73 -14.82 -8.44
C PRO A 390 4.40 -13.67 -9.22
N TYR A 391 5.74 -13.66 -9.22
CA TYR A 391 6.51 -12.64 -9.94
C TYR A 391 6.08 -12.47 -11.40
N ALA A 392 6.21 -11.24 -11.92
CA ALA A 392 5.99 -10.93 -13.32
C ALA A 392 6.81 -11.87 -14.22
N GLN A 393 6.21 -12.29 -15.35
CA GLN A 393 6.87 -13.22 -16.29
C GLN A 393 7.92 -12.51 -17.15
N ASP A 394 7.74 -11.24 -17.39
CA ASP A 394 8.68 -10.36 -18.09
C ASP A 394 9.33 -9.42 -17.07
N ALA A 395 10.65 -9.41 -17.06
CA ALA A 395 11.43 -8.52 -16.21
C ALA A 395 11.56 -7.09 -16.79
N GLY A 396 11.10 -6.84 -18.01
CA GLY A 396 11.23 -5.55 -18.69
C GLY A 396 10.21 -4.51 -18.19
N ILE A 397 10.56 -3.70 -17.19
CA ILE A 397 9.71 -2.63 -16.64
C ILE A 397 9.24 -1.70 -17.77
N THR A 398 10.11 -1.39 -18.74
CA THR A 398 9.77 -0.53 -19.89
C THR A 398 8.70 -1.12 -20.79
N ARG A 399 8.56 -2.46 -20.90
CA ARG A 399 7.44 -3.10 -21.63
C ARG A 399 6.14 -2.99 -20.87
N HIS A 400 6.16 -3.16 -19.55
CA HIS A 400 4.99 -2.93 -18.71
C HIS A 400 4.53 -1.47 -18.78
N LEU A 401 5.47 -0.53 -18.80
CA LEU A 401 5.19 0.90 -18.97
C LEU A 401 4.57 1.20 -20.35
N ALA A 402 5.12 0.64 -21.43
CA ALA A 402 4.58 0.79 -22.78
C ALA A 402 3.14 0.26 -22.86
N SER A 403 2.90 -0.95 -22.32
CA SER A 403 1.59 -1.57 -22.25
C SER A 403 0.60 -0.73 -21.44
N PHE A 404 1.01 -0.20 -20.30
CA PHE A 404 0.18 0.67 -19.46
C PHE A 404 -0.25 1.92 -20.21
N LEU A 405 0.69 2.70 -20.76
CA LEU A 405 0.36 3.95 -21.45
C LEU A 405 -0.52 3.74 -22.69
N THR A 406 -0.34 2.62 -23.41
CA THR A 406 -1.15 2.29 -24.59
C THR A 406 -2.58 1.92 -24.22
N ARG A 407 -2.78 1.16 -23.14
CA ARG A 407 -4.13 0.74 -22.69
C ARG A 407 -4.96 1.90 -22.14
N GLN A 408 -4.32 2.95 -21.65
CA GLN A 408 -5.01 4.07 -21.00
C GLN A 408 -5.40 5.21 -21.95
N LEU A 409 -5.31 5.03 -23.28
CA LEU A 409 -5.64 6.06 -24.27
C LEU A 409 -7.01 6.70 -24.06
N ASN A 410 -8.02 5.90 -23.68
CA ASN A 410 -9.39 6.36 -23.49
C ASN A 410 -9.64 6.95 -22.10
N ALA A 411 -8.69 6.86 -21.17
CA ALA A 411 -8.87 7.34 -19.80
C ALA A 411 -9.02 8.87 -19.69
N ILE A 412 -8.70 9.60 -20.75
CA ILE A 412 -8.79 11.07 -20.80
C ILE A 412 -9.98 11.59 -21.60
N ASP A 413 -10.81 10.74 -22.20
CA ASP A 413 -11.90 11.14 -23.10
C ASP A 413 -12.92 12.07 -22.40
N ASP A 414 -13.02 11.99 -21.09
CA ASP A 414 -13.93 12.80 -20.27
C ASP A 414 -13.29 14.10 -19.73
N LEU A 415 -12.00 14.34 -20.00
CA LEU A 415 -11.27 15.50 -19.51
C LEU A 415 -11.14 16.55 -20.59
N ASN A 416 -11.95 17.62 -20.49
CA ASN A 416 -12.00 18.69 -21.50
C ASN A 416 -10.67 19.47 -21.64
N ASP A 417 -9.83 19.43 -20.62
CA ASP A 417 -8.59 20.21 -20.54
C ASP A 417 -7.40 19.49 -21.19
N ILE A 418 -7.54 18.19 -21.50
CA ILE A 418 -6.45 17.37 -22.03
C ILE A 418 -6.72 17.08 -23.52
N ASN A 419 -5.73 17.35 -24.34
CA ASN A 419 -5.80 17.08 -25.77
C ASN A 419 -4.59 16.25 -26.22
N LEU A 420 -4.85 15.01 -26.63
CA LEU A 420 -3.86 14.22 -27.36
C LEU A 420 -3.98 14.44 -28.87
N PRO A 421 -2.88 14.32 -29.62
CA PRO A 421 -2.95 14.28 -31.08
C PRO A 421 -3.84 13.15 -31.59
N GLU A 422 -4.63 13.35 -32.66
CA GLU A 422 -5.50 12.31 -33.25
C GLU A 422 -4.76 11.01 -33.67
N HIS A 423 -3.45 11.08 -33.82
CA HIS A 423 -2.61 9.93 -34.18
C HIS A 423 -1.88 9.30 -32.99
N ALA A 424 -2.13 9.78 -31.77
CA ALA A 424 -1.49 9.23 -30.58
C ALA A 424 -1.85 7.75 -30.43
N THR A 425 -0.84 6.91 -30.18
CA THR A 425 -1.00 5.47 -29.97
C THR A 425 -0.88 5.09 -28.48
N PHE A 426 -0.51 6.04 -27.64
CA PHE A 426 -0.42 5.92 -26.19
C PHE A 426 -0.66 7.28 -25.53
N ILE A 427 -0.93 7.32 -24.22
CA ILE A 427 -1.03 8.57 -23.46
C ILE A 427 0.34 9.23 -23.40
N HIS A 428 0.42 10.52 -23.77
CA HIS A 428 1.64 11.33 -23.71
C HIS A 428 1.81 11.97 -22.33
N PRO A 429 2.66 11.44 -21.44
CA PRO A 429 2.95 12.14 -20.20
C PRO A 429 3.75 13.41 -20.49
N THR A 430 3.35 14.54 -19.92
CA THR A 430 4.08 15.81 -20.00
C THR A 430 5.09 15.99 -18.88
N ALA A 431 4.89 15.26 -17.78
CA ALA A 431 5.78 15.22 -16.64
C ALA A 431 5.90 13.80 -16.07
N VAL A 432 7.03 13.50 -15.46
CA VAL A 432 7.31 12.22 -14.80
C VAL A 432 7.74 12.49 -13.35
N LEU A 433 7.14 11.78 -12.42
CA LEU A 433 7.54 11.76 -11.02
C LEU A 433 8.06 10.36 -10.67
N PHE A 434 9.30 10.27 -10.23
CA PHE A 434 9.89 9.03 -9.77
C PHE A 434 9.69 8.84 -8.27
N ASN A 435 9.38 7.60 -7.88
CA ASN A 435 9.38 7.14 -6.50
C ASN A 435 10.02 5.75 -6.40
N GLY A 436 10.28 5.31 -5.16
CA GLY A 436 10.87 4.02 -4.87
C GLY A 436 12.40 3.96 -4.91
N GLY A 437 12.95 3.14 -4.02
CA GLY A 437 14.40 3.09 -3.75
C GLY A 437 15.26 2.65 -4.93
N VAL A 438 14.71 1.92 -5.91
CA VAL A 438 15.42 1.50 -7.12
C VAL A 438 15.81 2.70 -8.00
N LEU A 439 14.94 3.71 -8.05
CA LEU A 439 15.15 4.91 -8.88
C LEU A 439 16.09 5.96 -8.28
N LYS A 440 16.65 5.72 -7.09
CA LYS A 440 17.81 6.46 -6.55
C LYS A 440 19.05 6.32 -7.44
N ALA A 441 19.15 5.23 -8.17
CA ALA A 441 20.18 5.02 -9.18
C ALA A 441 19.90 5.92 -10.40
N THR A 442 20.61 7.04 -10.52
CA THR A 442 20.45 8.02 -11.61
C THR A 442 20.43 7.39 -12.99
N ARG A 443 21.25 6.36 -13.22
CA ARG A 443 21.28 5.64 -14.50
C ARG A 443 19.96 4.95 -14.86
N PHE A 444 19.18 4.52 -13.86
CA PHE A 444 17.87 3.89 -14.10
C PHE A 444 16.83 4.97 -14.41
N ALA A 445 16.86 6.06 -13.65
CA ALA A 445 16.02 7.24 -13.90
C ALA A 445 16.27 7.82 -15.30
N ASP A 446 17.53 8.04 -15.65
CA ASP A 446 17.94 8.54 -16.99
C ASP A 446 17.45 7.58 -18.10
N ARG A 447 17.64 6.27 -17.92
CA ARG A 447 17.19 5.27 -18.91
C ARG A 447 15.67 5.32 -19.12
N LEU A 448 14.88 5.42 -18.05
CA LEU A 448 13.42 5.54 -18.16
C LEU A 448 13.02 6.81 -18.90
N MET A 449 13.63 7.96 -18.55
CA MET A 449 13.38 9.22 -19.26
C MET A 449 13.78 9.15 -20.73
N ASP A 450 14.93 8.55 -21.06
CA ASP A 450 15.36 8.36 -22.45
C ASP A 450 14.36 7.54 -23.26
N VAL A 451 13.85 6.44 -22.67
CA VAL A 451 12.87 5.57 -23.31
C VAL A 451 11.55 6.31 -23.53
N ILE A 452 10.99 6.96 -22.51
CA ILE A 452 9.74 7.73 -22.59
C ILE A 452 9.89 8.85 -23.65
N ASN A 453 10.94 9.64 -23.57
CA ASN A 453 11.17 10.74 -24.49
C ASN A 453 11.44 10.26 -25.94
N SER A 454 12.02 9.06 -26.11
CA SER A 454 12.14 8.46 -27.44
C SER A 454 10.76 8.14 -28.06
N TRP A 455 9.82 7.65 -27.25
CA TRP A 455 8.45 7.38 -27.72
C TRP A 455 7.71 8.67 -28.08
N LEU A 456 7.79 9.70 -27.23
CA LEU A 456 7.16 11.01 -27.46
C LEU A 456 7.70 11.67 -28.74
N ARG A 457 9.02 11.68 -28.94
CA ARG A 457 9.65 12.22 -30.16
C ARG A 457 9.23 11.47 -31.43
N ASN A 458 9.02 10.14 -31.36
CA ASN A 458 8.54 9.35 -32.48
C ASN A 458 7.12 9.76 -32.92
N GLU A 459 6.30 10.25 -32.00
CA GLU A 459 4.97 10.80 -32.27
C GLU A 459 4.96 12.34 -32.38
N GLN A 460 6.13 12.97 -32.47
CA GLN A 460 6.32 14.41 -32.62
C GLN A 460 5.78 15.24 -31.44
N ALA A 461 5.70 14.63 -30.28
CA ALA A 461 5.37 15.28 -29.02
C ALA A 461 6.63 15.84 -28.32
N ASP A 462 6.43 16.81 -27.43
CA ASP A 462 7.49 17.38 -26.60
C ASP A 462 8.00 16.37 -25.56
N ASP A 463 9.26 16.52 -25.16
CA ASP A 463 9.86 15.69 -24.11
C ASP A 463 9.14 15.92 -22.77
N ALA A 464 8.91 14.84 -22.03
CA ALA A 464 8.38 14.91 -20.68
C ALA A 464 9.41 15.54 -19.69
N ARG A 465 8.91 16.36 -18.77
CA ARG A 465 9.71 16.96 -17.71
C ARG A 465 9.92 15.97 -16.57
N LEU A 466 11.08 15.95 -15.94
CA LEU A 466 11.28 15.23 -14.69
C LEU A 466 10.94 16.16 -13.51
N LEU A 467 9.99 15.77 -12.69
CA LEU A 467 9.69 16.44 -11.42
C LEU A 467 10.70 15.96 -10.38
N THR A 468 11.54 16.88 -9.90
CA THR A 468 12.67 16.59 -9.02
C THR A 468 12.42 17.09 -7.60
N GLY A 469 13.33 16.74 -6.69
CA GLY A 469 13.38 17.29 -5.33
C GLY A 469 12.88 16.34 -4.24
N LEU A 470 12.35 15.15 -4.59
CA LEU A 470 11.96 14.15 -3.59
C LEU A 470 13.16 13.44 -2.96
N ASP A 471 13.01 13.12 -1.69
CA ASP A 471 13.79 12.08 -1.03
C ASP A 471 13.05 10.77 -1.20
N LEU A 472 13.50 9.92 -2.12
CA LEU A 472 12.81 8.67 -2.51
C LEU A 472 12.71 7.63 -1.39
N ASP A 473 13.42 7.81 -0.28
CA ASP A 473 13.28 6.95 0.91
C ASP A 473 12.17 7.42 1.85
N LEU A 474 11.82 8.70 1.81
CA LEU A 474 10.95 9.34 2.80
C LEU A 474 9.68 9.95 2.18
N ALA A 475 9.63 10.06 0.85
CA ALA A 475 8.58 10.78 0.14
C ALA A 475 7.18 10.24 0.44
N VAL A 476 7.02 8.91 0.43
CA VAL A 476 5.71 8.26 0.65
C VAL A 476 5.19 8.57 2.06
N ALA A 477 6.02 8.39 3.10
CA ALA A 477 5.60 8.68 4.47
C ALA A 477 5.31 10.18 4.68
N ARG A 478 6.14 11.07 4.10
CA ARG A 478 5.90 12.53 4.15
C ARG A 478 4.61 12.92 3.45
N GLY A 479 4.37 12.41 2.25
CA GLY A 479 3.13 12.67 1.55
C GLY A 479 1.91 12.16 2.30
N ALA A 480 2.02 11.01 2.97
CA ALA A 480 0.96 10.49 3.81
C ALA A 480 0.66 11.38 5.03
N SER A 481 1.69 11.92 5.70
CA SER A 481 1.47 12.88 6.80
C SER A 481 0.92 14.22 6.30
N TYR A 482 1.33 14.69 5.12
CA TYR A 482 0.75 15.87 4.48
C TYR A 482 -0.73 15.66 4.09
N TYR A 483 -1.10 14.47 3.67
CA TYR A 483 -2.48 14.16 3.31
C TYR A 483 -3.46 14.35 4.49
N GLY A 484 -3.09 13.99 5.71
CA GLY A 484 -3.91 14.28 6.89
C GLY A 484 -4.16 15.79 7.10
N TYR A 485 -3.17 16.64 6.76
CA TYR A 485 -3.34 18.10 6.74
C TYR A 485 -4.29 18.54 5.61
N VAL A 486 -4.19 17.95 4.42
CA VAL A 486 -5.10 18.22 3.29
C VAL A 486 -6.55 17.86 3.64
N ARG A 487 -6.77 16.77 4.38
CA ARG A 487 -8.11 16.38 4.87
C ARG A 487 -8.74 17.38 5.82
N LYS A 488 -7.97 18.22 6.48
CA LYS A 488 -8.48 19.36 7.28
C LYS A 488 -8.88 20.57 6.42
N GLY A 489 -8.94 20.42 5.09
CA GLY A 489 -9.34 21.47 4.15
C GLY A 489 -8.22 22.43 3.79
N LYS A 490 -6.96 22.06 4.07
CA LYS A 490 -5.77 22.87 3.78
C LYS A 490 -4.99 22.25 2.62
N GLY A 491 -4.30 23.07 1.84
CA GLY A 491 -3.49 22.57 0.71
C GLY A 491 -4.31 22.18 -0.51
N VAL A 492 -3.78 21.26 -1.34
CA VAL A 492 -4.40 20.81 -2.59
C VAL A 492 -4.73 19.34 -2.50
N ARG A 493 -5.99 18.99 -2.77
CA ARG A 493 -6.42 17.59 -2.81
C ARG A 493 -6.27 17.02 -4.22
N ILE A 494 -5.66 15.83 -4.33
CA ILE A 494 -5.72 15.03 -5.53
C ILE A 494 -7.10 14.37 -5.53
N LYS A 495 -7.91 14.72 -6.53
CA LYS A 495 -9.25 14.16 -6.67
C LYS A 495 -9.17 12.84 -7.43
N GLY A 496 -9.89 11.86 -6.95
CA GLY A 496 -10.24 10.64 -7.65
C GLY A 496 -11.76 10.52 -7.55
N GLY A 497 -12.41 10.14 -8.62
CA GLY A 497 -13.84 9.92 -8.63
C GLY A 497 -14.17 8.57 -9.25
N THR A 498 -15.40 8.09 -9.04
CA THR A 498 -15.90 6.89 -9.69
C THR A 498 -15.97 7.09 -11.20
N ALA A 499 -15.37 6.17 -11.96
CA ALA A 499 -15.36 6.22 -13.43
C ALA A 499 -16.72 5.87 -14.06
N ALA A 500 -17.68 5.38 -13.27
CA ALA A 500 -19.03 5.00 -13.66
C ALA A 500 -20.01 5.26 -12.51
N SER A 501 -21.30 5.25 -12.77
CA SER A 501 -22.31 5.13 -11.73
C SER A 501 -22.45 3.67 -11.34
N TYR A 502 -22.47 3.37 -10.03
CA TYR A 502 -22.54 2.02 -9.48
C TYR A 502 -23.85 1.76 -8.76
N TYR A 503 -24.38 0.57 -8.95
CA TYR A 503 -25.67 0.17 -8.42
C TYR A 503 -25.55 -1.18 -7.72
N VAL A 504 -26.36 -1.39 -6.67
CA VAL A 504 -26.56 -2.68 -6.03
C VAL A 504 -27.95 -3.23 -6.37
N GLY A 505 -28.03 -4.51 -6.68
CA GLY A 505 -29.30 -5.19 -6.92
C GLY A 505 -30.06 -5.41 -5.62
N VAL A 506 -31.27 -4.88 -5.54
CA VAL A 506 -32.19 -5.06 -4.41
C VAL A 506 -33.37 -5.91 -4.88
N GLU A 507 -33.57 -7.07 -4.24
CA GLU A 507 -34.68 -7.95 -4.53
C GLU A 507 -36.00 -7.34 -4.00
N SER A 508 -37.03 -7.31 -4.83
CA SER A 508 -38.34 -6.79 -4.44
C SER A 508 -39.06 -7.74 -3.49
N ALA A 509 -39.70 -7.21 -2.44
CA ALA A 509 -40.48 -7.96 -1.46
C ALA A 509 -41.83 -8.43 -2.05
N MET A 510 -41.81 -9.11 -3.20
CA MET A 510 -43.01 -9.63 -3.84
C MET A 510 -43.25 -11.13 -3.49
N PRO A 511 -44.51 -11.58 -3.45
CA PRO A 511 -44.79 -13.00 -3.26
C PRO A 511 -44.17 -13.83 -4.38
N ALA A 512 -43.59 -14.99 -4.04
CA ALA A 512 -43.01 -15.91 -5.01
C ALA A 512 -44.08 -16.36 -6.04
N VAL A 513 -43.81 -16.15 -7.31
CA VAL A 513 -44.64 -16.64 -8.44
C VAL A 513 -43.93 -17.83 -9.07
N PRO A 514 -44.61 -19.02 -9.13
CA PRO A 514 -43.99 -20.21 -9.69
C PRO A 514 -43.48 -20.00 -11.12
N GLY A 515 -42.16 -20.19 -11.33
CA GLY A 515 -41.51 -20.05 -12.63
C GLY A 515 -41.07 -18.64 -13.01
N MET A 516 -41.26 -17.65 -12.11
CA MET A 516 -40.70 -16.30 -12.26
C MET A 516 -39.68 -16.05 -11.15
N PRO A 517 -38.46 -15.63 -11.48
CA PRO A 517 -37.50 -15.16 -10.48
C PRO A 517 -38.03 -13.87 -9.83
N PRO A 518 -37.57 -13.52 -8.60
CA PRO A 518 -37.88 -12.22 -8.00
C PRO A 518 -37.42 -11.10 -8.90
N GLU A 519 -38.19 -10.01 -8.95
CA GLU A 519 -37.77 -8.80 -9.65
C GLU A 519 -36.65 -8.11 -8.84
N ILE A 520 -35.60 -7.71 -9.54
CA ILE A 520 -34.48 -6.99 -8.97
C ILE A 520 -34.55 -5.54 -9.44
N GLN A 521 -34.42 -4.61 -8.50
CA GLN A 521 -34.25 -3.19 -8.76
C GLN A 521 -32.77 -2.85 -8.64
N ALA A 522 -32.24 -2.00 -9.51
CA ALA A 522 -30.91 -1.44 -9.36
C ALA A 522 -30.98 -0.14 -8.57
N LEU A 523 -30.32 -0.09 -7.41
CA LEU A 523 -30.24 1.07 -6.53
C LEU A 523 -28.88 1.74 -6.71
N CYS A 524 -28.84 2.99 -7.17
CA CYS A 524 -27.59 3.75 -7.30
C CYS A 524 -27.00 4.01 -5.91
N ILE A 525 -25.81 3.46 -5.72
CA ILE A 525 -25.05 3.59 -4.46
C ILE A 525 -23.89 4.58 -4.60
N ALA A 526 -23.29 4.69 -5.79
CA ALA A 526 -22.28 5.71 -6.08
C ALA A 526 -22.50 6.28 -7.48
N PRO A 527 -22.84 7.57 -7.59
CA PRO A 527 -23.00 8.25 -8.88
C PRO A 527 -21.66 8.45 -9.56
N PHE A 528 -21.69 8.69 -10.87
CA PHE A 528 -20.52 9.06 -11.66
C PHE A 528 -19.80 10.26 -11.03
N GLY A 529 -18.46 10.18 -10.90
CA GLY A 529 -17.64 11.25 -10.35
C GLY A 529 -17.76 11.42 -8.82
N MET A 530 -18.38 10.48 -8.09
CA MET A 530 -18.39 10.53 -6.62
C MET A 530 -16.95 10.51 -6.09
N GLU A 531 -16.58 11.56 -5.35
CA GLU A 531 -15.20 11.78 -4.91
C GLU A 531 -14.72 10.72 -3.92
N GLU A 532 -13.46 10.34 -4.03
CA GLU A 532 -12.78 9.48 -3.05
C GLU A 532 -12.76 10.14 -1.67
N GLY A 533 -12.92 9.31 -0.62
CA GLY A 533 -13.07 9.78 0.75
C GLY A 533 -14.44 10.40 1.06
N THR A 534 -15.43 10.19 0.19
CA THR A 534 -16.81 10.60 0.43
C THR A 534 -17.59 9.46 1.06
N ASP A 535 -18.33 9.75 2.15
CA ASP A 535 -19.26 8.84 2.81
C ASP A 535 -20.67 9.44 2.73
N VAL A 536 -21.64 8.65 2.24
CA VAL A 536 -23.02 9.09 2.06
C VAL A 536 -23.98 8.02 2.60
N GLU A 537 -24.86 8.41 3.51
CA GLU A 537 -25.97 7.56 3.93
C GLU A 537 -27.09 7.58 2.86
N LEU A 538 -27.59 6.40 2.51
CA LEU A 538 -28.73 6.32 1.59
C LEU A 538 -30.00 6.85 2.28
N PRO A 539 -30.73 7.77 1.66
CA PRO A 539 -31.86 8.43 2.30
C PRO A 539 -33.02 7.49 2.56
N ASN A 540 -33.43 7.40 3.82
CA ASN A 540 -34.73 6.89 4.34
C ASN A 540 -35.22 5.50 3.90
N ASP A 541 -34.38 4.63 3.36
CA ASP A 541 -34.76 3.30 2.95
C ASP A 541 -34.32 2.25 3.97
N GLU A 542 -35.24 1.40 4.37
CA GLU A 542 -34.97 0.24 5.21
C GLU A 542 -34.85 -1.01 4.34
N PHE A 543 -33.73 -1.72 4.50
CA PHE A 543 -33.43 -2.95 3.78
C PHE A 543 -33.36 -4.13 4.74
N GLY A 544 -33.45 -5.36 4.23
CA GLY A 544 -33.22 -6.56 5.00
C GLY A 544 -31.92 -7.23 4.59
N VAL A 545 -30.98 -7.43 5.52
CA VAL A 545 -29.75 -8.18 5.27
C VAL A 545 -29.83 -9.56 5.95
N ILE A 546 -29.38 -10.61 5.25
CA ILE A 546 -29.35 -11.98 5.78
C ILE A 546 -27.97 -12.25 6.38
N VAL A 547 -27.94 -12.77 7.62
CA VAL A 547 -26.69 -13.10 8.32
C VAL A 547 -26.55 -14.60 8.53
N GLY A 548 -25.30 -15.09 8.65
CA GLY A 548 -24.99 -16.49 8.95
C GLY A 548 -25.20 -17.50 7.80
N GLU A 549 -25.68 -17.06 6.65
CA GLU A 549 -25.81 -17.87 5.43
C GLU A 549 -25.09 -17.18 4.27
N PRO A 550 -24.61 -17.94 3.25
CA PRO A 550 -24.04 -17.34 2.03
C PRO A 550 -25.12 -16.54 1.29
N VAL A 551 -24.85 -15.28 1.05
CA VAL A 551 -25.70 -14.36 0.28
C VAL A 551 -24.93 -13.77 -0.87
N ARG A 552 -25.63 -13.41 -1.94
CA ARG A 552 -25.05 -12.86 -3.16
C ARG A 552 -25.48 -11.42 -3.32
N PHE A 553 -24.49 -10.57 -3.52
CA PHE A 553 -24.73 -9.18 -3.88
C PHE A 553 -24.39 -9.00 -5.35
N ARG A 554 -25.37 -8.55 -6.12
CA ARG A 554 -25.20 -8.21 -7.53
C ARG A 554 -24.90 -6.74 -7.66
N PHE A 555 -23.84 -6.40 -8.36
CA PHE A 555 -23.47 -5.03 -8.63
C PHE A 555 -23.54 -4.74 -10.12
N PHE A 556 -23.85 -3.48 -10.46
CA PHE A 556 -23.92 -3.03 -11.83
C PHE A 556 -23.16 -1.72 -11.97
N GLY A 557 -22.55 -1.51 -13.16
CA GLY A 557 -21.88 -0.28 -13.54
C GLY A 557 -22.57 0.39 -14.73
N SER A 558 -22.53 1.69 -14.82
CA SER A 558 -23.01 2.46 -15.97
C SER A 558 -22.08 3.62 -16.30
N LYS A 559 -21.56 3.63 -17.52
CA LYS A 559 -20.80 4.76 -18.07
C LYS A 559 -21.71 5.83 -18.72
N THR A 560 -22.97 5.46 -18.99
CA THR A 560 -23.94 6.32 -19.70
C THR A 560 -24.87 7.09 -18.78
N ARG A 561 -25.16 6.58 -17.57
CA ARG A 561 -26.10 7.18 -16.62
C ARG A 561 -25.36 8.10 -15.64
N ARG A 562 -24.85 9.20 -16.15
CA ARG A 562 -24.00 10.14 -15.37
C ARG A 562 -24.79 11.11 -14.48
N GLU A 563 -26.11 11.26 -14.73
CA GLU A 563 -26.97 12.21 -13.98
C GLU A 563 -27.67 11.55 -12.79
N ASP A 564 -27.53 10.23 -12.61
CA ASP A 564 -28.14 9.55 -11.47
C ASP A 564 -27.47 9.98 -10.16
N SER A 565 -28.25 10.06 -9.10
CA SER A 565 -27.79 10.41 -7.75
C SER A 565 -27.92 9.22 -6.80
N VAL A 566 -27.23 9.28 -5.65
CA VAL A 566 -27.35 8.25 -4.60
C VAL A 566 -28.82 8.06 -4.23
N GLY A 567 -29.29 6.81 -4.22
CA GLY A 567 -30.67 6.44 -3.95
C GLY A 567 -31.58 6.37 -5.18
N THR A 568 -31.11 6.72 -6.38
CA THR A 568 -31.88 6.52 -7.63
C THR A 568 -32.15 5.03 -7.83
N ARG A 569 -33.43 4.67 -8.09
CA ARG A 569 -33.89 3.29 -8.31
C ARG A 569 -34.29 3.09 -9.75
N LEU A 570 -33.86 1.97 -10.32
CA LEU A 570 -34.23 1.54 -11.65
C LEU A 570 -34.98 0.21 -11.55
N ASP A 571 -36.23 0.20 -12.05
CA ASP A 571 -37.06 -1.01 -12.13
C ASP A 571 -36.72 -1.82 -13.38
N TYR A 572 -36.27 -1.14 -14.45
CA TYR A 572 -35.91 -1.71 -15.74
C TYR A 572 -34.72 -1.00 -16.34
N TRP A 573 -33.83 -1.73 -16.99
CA TRP A 573 -32.70 -1.24 -17.76
C TRP A 573 -32.37 -2.17 -18.92
N SER A 574 -31.66 -1.69 -19.91
CA SER A 574 -31.07 -2.49 -20.99
C SER A 574 -29.60 -2.81 -20.69
N ASP A 575 -29.07 -3.84 -21.33
CA ASP A 575 -27.66 -4.24 -21.19
C ASP A 575 -26.70 -3.11 -21.64
N ASP A 576 -27.16 -2.18 -22.49
CA ASP A 576 -26.40 -0.98 -22.90
C ASP A 576 -26.41 0.13 -21.83
N GLU A 577 -27.34 0.10 -20.88
CA GLU A 577 -27.45 1.11 -19.81
C GLU A 577 -26.73 0.67 -18.53
N LEU A 578 -26.86 -0.60 -18.15
CA LEU A 578 -26.21 -1.19 -16.99
C LEU A 578 -25.51 -2.48 -17.36
N GLU A 579 -24.22 -2.55 -17.10
CA GLU A 579 -23.38 -3.74 -17.18
C GLU A 579 -23.36 -4.43 -15.83
N GLU A 580 -23.61 -5.74 -15.79
CA GLU A 580 -23.49 -6.50 -14.55
C GLU A 580 -22.01 -6.78 -14.28
N LEU A 581 -21.55 -6.37 -13.08
CA LEU A 581 -20.21 -6.61 -12.58
C LEU A 581 -20.13 -7.98 -11.91
N ASP A 582 -18.93 -8.38 -11.48
CA ASP A 582 -18.71 -9.63 -10.77
C ASP A 582 -19.60 -9.75 -9.53
N GLU A 583 -20.21 -10.93 -9.37
CA GLU A 583 -21.09 -11.25 -8.25
C GLU A 583 -20.26 -11.50 -6.98
N ILE A 584 -20.59 -10.85 -5.87
CA ILE A 584 -19.94 -11.07 -4.59
C ILE A 584 -20.78 -12.01 -3.74
N GLU A 585 -20.26 -13.21 -3.48
CA GLU A 585 -20.86 -14.17 -2.53
C GLU A 585 -20.12 -14.07 -1.19
N ILE A 586 -20.83 -13.72 -0.12
CA ILE A 586 -20.27 -13.53 1.22
C ILE A 586 -21.22 -14.11 2.28
N THR A 587 -20.65 -14.63 3.37
CA THR A 587 -21.40 -14.96 4.59
C THR A 587 -21.16 -13.87 5.62
N LEU A 588 -22.20 -13.08 5.91
CA LEU A 588 -22.09 -12.02 6.92
C LEU A 588 -22.11 -12.63 8.32
N PRO A 589 -21.30 -12.11 9.28
CA PRO A 589 -21.24 -12.63 10.65
C PRO A 589 -22.60 -12.60 11.35
N GLU A 590 -22.89 -13.63 12.14
CA GLU A 590 -24.15 -13.76 12.90
C GLU A 590 -24.31 -12.71 14.01
N GLU A 591 -23.22 -12.24 14.60
CA GLU A 591 -23.19 -11.21 15.67
C GLU A 591 -24.22 -11.50 16.78
N ASN A 592 -24.25 -12.76 17.30
CA ASN A 592 -25.18 -13.27 18.29
C ASN A 592 -26.64 -13.47 17.80
N ARG A 593 -26.88 -13.58 16.50
CA ARG A 593 -28.18 -13.83 15.86
C ARG A 593 -28.23 -15.26 15.30
N LYS A 594 -29.37 -15.64 14.73
CA LYS A 594 -29.52 -16.97 14.11
C LYS A 594 -29.14 -16.89 12.63
N ALA A 595 -28.48 -17.94 12.13
CA ALA A 595 -28.24 -18.09 10.70
C ALA A 595 -29.56 -18.00 9.92
N GLY A 596 -29.56 -17.27 8.80
CA GLY A 596 -30.74 -17.01 7.98
C GLY A 596 -31.70 -15.94 8.53
N GLU A 597 -31.35 -15.26 9.62
CA GLU A 597 -32.15 -14.16 10.16
C GLU A 597 -32.00 -12.91 9.26
N VAL A 598 -33.14 -12.27 8.95
CA VAL A 598 -33.19 -11.02 8.18
C VAL A 598 -33.18 -9.84 9.14
N ILE A 599 -32.16 -9.00 9.03
CA ILE A 599 -31.97 -7.86 9.91
C ILE A 599 -32.34 -6.58 9.17
N PRO A 600 -33.20 -5.72 9.76
CA PRO A 600 -33.46 -4.40 9.19
C PRO A 600 -32.26 -3.50 9.34
N VAL A 601 -31.80 -2.93 8.20
CA VAL A 601 -30.63 -2.08 8.10
C VAL A 601 -30.91 -0.85 7.26
N HIS A 602 -30.16 0.21 7.48
CA HIS A 602 -29.95 1.27 6.49
C HIS A 602 -28.58 1.11 5.86
N LEU A 603 -28.42 1.62 4.66
CA LEU A 603 -27.17 1.52 3.91
C LEU A 603 -26.40 2.84 3.97
N SER A 604 -25.11 2.76 4.17
CA SER A 604 -24.15 3.82 3.93
C SER A 604 -23.15 3.35 2.88
N VAL A 605 -22.69 4.27 2.07
CA VAL A 605 -21.73 3.97 1.02
C VAL A 605 -20.57 4.97 1.12
N ALA A 606 -19.36 4.46 1.00
CA ALA A 606 -18.17 5.28 0.95
C ALA A 606 -17.33 4.91 -0.26
N VAL A 607 -16.81 5.90 -0.97
CA VAL A 607 -15.70 5.73 -1.89
C VAL A 607 -14.43 5.96 -1.09
N THR A 608 -13.63 4.91 -0.91
CA THR A 608 -12.40 5.00 -0.13
C THR A 608 -11.34 5.82 -0.87
N GLU A 609 -10.34 6.31 -0.16
CA GLU A 609 -9.20 7.03 -0.74
C GLU A 609 -8.37 6.16 -1.69
N THR A 610 -8.57 4.86 -1.64
CA THR A 610 -7.96 3.89 -2.55
C THR A 610 -8.86 3.54 -3.74
N GLY A 611 -10.02 4.22 -3.88
CA GLY A 611 -10.96 4.04 -5.00
C GLY A 611 -11.70 2.70 -4.98
N THR A 612 -11.88 2.09 -3.81
CA THR A 612 -12.83 0.99 -3.64
C THR A 612 -14.16 1.53 -3.14
N LEU A 613 -15.24 0.83 -3.45
CA LEU A 613 -16.56 1.17 -2.98
C LEU A 613 -16.90 0.27 -1.79
N ALA A 614 -17.12 0.90 -0.63
CA ALA A 614 -17.50 0.23 0.60
C ALA A 614 -18.99 0.44 0.87
N LEU A 615 -19.78 -0.61 0.72
CA LEU A 615 -21.19 -0.63 1.11
C LEU A 615 -21.30 -1.15 2.54
N GLN A 616 -21.87 -0.36 3.45
CA GLN A 616 -22.12 -0.73 4.83
C GLN A 616 -23.61 -0.91 5.08
N ALA A 617 -23.99 -2.05 5.62
CA ALA A 617 -25.31 -2.30 6.17
C ALA A 617 -25.27 -2.06 7.68
N ILE A 618 -25.98 -1.06 8.17
CA ILE A 618 -25.96 -0.63 9.57
C ILE A 618 -27.29 -1.04 10.20
N SER A 619 -27.22 -1.81 11.29
CA SER A 619 -28.42 -2.33 11.97
C SER A 619 -29.26 -1.18 12.55
N ASN A 620 -30.59 -1.26 12.35
CA ASN A 620 -31.56 -0.35 13.01
C ASN A 620 -31.86 -0.76 14.46
N GLN A 621 -31.34 -1.89 14.93
CA GLN A 621 -31.69 -2.48 16.23
C GLN A 621 -30.56 -2.40 17.26
N ASP A 622 -29.31 -2.33 16.79
CA ASP A 622 -28.08 -2.32 17.59
C ASP A 622 -26.94 -1.63 16.82
N ASP A 623 -25.75 -1.62 17.40
CA ASP A 623 -24.57 -0.96 16.79
C ASP A 623 -23.83 -1.86 15.78
N ASN A 624 -24.39 -3.00 15.37
CA ASN A 624 -23.77 -3.92 14.43
C ASN A 624 -23.74 -3.34 13.02
N ARG A 625 -22.60 -3.58 12.33
CA ARG A 625 -22.34 -3.13 10.96
C ARG A 625 -21.72 -4.25 10.15
N TRP A 626 -22.18 -4.41 8.93
CA TRP A 626 -21.62 -5.36 7.95
C TRP A 626 -21.10 -4.58 6.76
N LYS A 627 -19.83 -4.78 6.43
CA LYS A 627 -19.14 -4.09 5.33
C LYS A 627 -18.95 -5.05 4.16
N ILE A 628 -19.29 -4.60 2.96
CA ILE A 628 -19.02 -5.24 1.69
C ILE A 628 -18.20 -4.25 0.89
N GLU A 629 -17.02 -4.65 0.43
CA GLU A 629 -16.12 -3.78 -0.32
C GLU A 629 -15.80 -4.41 -1.67
N PHE A 630 -15.80 -3.62 -2.74
CA PHE A 630 -15.45 -4.06 -4.07
C PHE A 630 -14.69 -2.98 -4.83
N ASP A 631 -13.83 -3.40 -5.76
CA ASP A 631 -13.06 -2.49 -6.59
C ASP A 631 -13.93 -1.97 -7.75
N VAL A 632 -14.05 -0.67 -7.86
CA VAL A 632 -14.79 -0.01 -8.95
C VAL A 632 -13.91 0.23 -10.18
N ARG A 633 -12.65 -0.16 -10.12
CA ARG A 633 -11.67 -0.01 -11.22
C ARG A 633 -11.53 -1.26 -12.08
N SER A 634 -12.02 -2.41 -11.60
CA SER A 634 -11.86 -3.72 -12.25
C SER A 634 -12.85 -4.00 -13.40
N GLY A 635 -13.56 -3.00 -13.88
CA GLY A 635 -14.53 -3.11 -14.98
C GLY A 635 -13.93 -3.08 -16.40
N GLU A 636 -12.63 -3.31 -16.58
CA GLU A 636 -11.99 -3.43 -17.89
C GLU A 636 -11.08 -4.67 -17.93
N GLU A 637 -11.61 -5.84 -18.35
CA GLU A 637 -10.82 -6.90 -19.00
C GLU A 637 -10.71 -6.67 -20.52
#